data_42c55432756106f58d2e59236ecb8ccc
#
_entry.id   42c55432756106f58d2e59236ecb8ccc
#
_cell.length_a   1.000
_cell.length_b   1.000
_cell.length_c   1.000
_cell.angle_alpha   90.00
_cell.angle_beta   90.00
_cell.angle_gamma   90.00
#
_symmetry.space_group_name_H-M   'P 1'
#
loop_
_entity.id
_entity.type
_entity.pdbx_description
1 polymer ?
#
loop_
_entity_poly.entity_id
_entity_poly.type
_entity_poly.pdbx_seq_one_letter_code
_entity_poly.pdbx_strand_id
1 'polypeptide(L)'
;MRKDTEKPSFFVRLATVIVDKRKLIFFLYACALLFCLFSRNWVSVCNDITEYLPDSTETRQGLTLMEEEFTTFGTARVMVSHVTRGIAEDLAEQIGEIEGVSSASLGDSIGAEEDGEAETPEDIASYFKGADALISVTFAGEEDDESALAAMEAIRELLAPYDFYIDSSVGDSQADSLADEMGIILAVAAVIIVLVLLLTSRSYAEIPVLLLTFIAAALLNLGTNFIFGEISFVSNSVTVVLQLALAIDYAIIMLHRFLEEREHAGDREACIAAVSAAIPSISASSLTTISGLAAMMFMQFQIGFDMGIVLIKSILFSMLSVFTLMPGLLMLFSKAMERTRHRSFIPRIDRWGGFVLKLRHVGVPLFIVALVGGFFLSNRCPYVYGYTQIETARQNESQVAEQRVSDTFGTQNVIALLVPRGDYDSEKALLERLEACDQVDYAMGLSNIEVMDGHTLTDALTPRQFSEMTDLDYELVCLLYTAYAAEEEAYGRIVGGLDDYAVPLMDMFFFAYDKAEEGYVDLDEGQQADLDDLYEQLDNARVQMLGENYIRMLINLNLPEEGAETFAFLQTIHREAERYYDADSVYLVGDSTSDYDLSVSFARDNIMISVLSVVFVIIVLLFTFQSVGLPILLILVIQGSIWINFSFPGMAQKPIFFLSYLIVTAIQMGANIDYAIVISSWYNELKAEMSRRDAIVQALNLSFPTVLTSGSILSSAGFLIAQITTEPAIVGIGECLCRGTLISMFLVMFILPQILFLGDGIVERTRFDLKVPEVARSAHGTVYVNGRVRGRISGVVDAQIQGVIYGDVSGMLETGAYQKEEEPAHETEDS
;
A
#
# COMPACT_ATOMS: atom_id res chain seq x y z
N MET A 1 -32.18 -29.13 47.16
CA MET A 1 -31.42 -28.83 45.95
C MET A 1 -32.05 -27.64 45.27
N ARG A 2 -31.62 -26.43 45.62
CA ARG A 2 -31.91 -25.23 44.84
C ARG A 2 -30.65 -24.96 44.01
N LYS A 3 -30.74 -25.10 42.70
CA LYS A 3 -29.69 -24.61 41.77
C LYS A 3 -29.64 -23.10 41.93
N ASP A 4 -28.60 -22.60 42.55
CA ASP A 4 -28.25 -21.17 42.50
C ASP A 4 -27.91 -20.87 41.04
N THR A 5 -28.84 -20.17 40.40
CA THR A 5 -28.65 -19.64 39.03
C THR A 5 -27.80 -18.37 39.15
N GLU A 6 -26.47 -18.52 39.15
CA GLU A 6 -25.58 -17.40 38.78
C GLU A 6 -26.03 -16.88 37.41
N LYS A 7 -26.29 -15.59 37.35
CA LYS A 7 -26.64 -14.98 36.04
C LYS A 7 -25.47 -15.19 35.08
N PRO A 8 -25.70 -15.86 33.93
CA PRO A 8 -24.63 -16.15 32.99
C PRO A 8 -23.89 -14.86 32.58
N SER A 9 -22.55 -14.91 32.46
CA SER A 9 -21.71 -13.78 32.08
C SER A 9 -22.20 -13.15 30.77
N PHE A 10 -21.87 -11.89 30.52
CA PHE A 10 -22.25 -11.20 29.28
C PHE A 10 -21.88 -12.02 28.03
N PHE A 11 -20.66 -12.58 27.99
CA PHE A 11 -20.18 -13.36 26.84
C PHE A 11 -20.97 -14.68 26.65
N VAL A 12 -21.36 -15.35 27.74
CA VAL A 12 -22.20 -16.56 27.66
C VAL A 12 -23.60 -16.24 27.12
N ARG A 13 -24.18 -15.09 27.51
CA ARG A 13 -25.47 -14.65 26.94
C ARG A 13 -25.37 -14.33 25.46
N LEU A 14 -24.33 -13.61 25.05
CA LEU A 14 -24.07 -13.28 23.66
C LEU A 14 -23.88 -14.55 22.82
N ALA A 15 -23.03 -15.48 23.29
CA ALA A 15 -22.79 -16.77 22.67
C ALA A 15 -24.08 -17.59 22.52
N THR A 16 -24.93 -17.59 23.55
CA THR A 16 -26.23 -18.30 23.53
C THR A 16 -27.13 -17.73 22.44
N VAL A 17 -27.22 -16.40 22.34
CA VAL A 17 -28.05 -15.75 21.28
C VAL A 17 -27.53 -16.09 19.89
N ILE A 18 -26.23 -16.05 19.68
CA ILE A 18 -25.59 -16.38 18.39
C ILE A 18 -25.90 -17.81 18.00
N VAL A 19 -25.67 -18.78 18.89
CA VAL A 19 -25.86 -20.20 18.60
C VAL A 19 -27.33 -20.55 18.39
N ASP A 20 -28.23 -20.01 19.20
CA ASP A 20 -29.66 -20.30 19.10
C ASP A 20 -30.32 -19.64 17.87
N LYS A 21 -29.86 -18.45 17.49
CA LYS A 21 -30.40 -17.74 16.30
C LYS A 21 -29.61 -18.00 15.01
N ARG A 22 -28.81 -19.06 14.93
CA ARG A 22 -27.98 -19.38 13.77
C ARG A 22 -28.72 -19.40 12.43
N LYS A 23 -29.99 -19.81 12.40
CA LYS A 23 -30.79 -19.80 11.15
C LYS A 23 -31.06 -18.38 10.65
N LEU A 24 -31.32 -17.44 11.56
CA LEU A 24 -31.46 -16.04 11.23
C LEU A 24 -30.14 -15.46 10.75
N ILE A 25 -29.03 -15.82 11.40
CA ILE A 25 -27.69 -15.38 11.02
C ILE A 25 -27.35 -15.88 9.61
N PHE A 26 -27.60 -17.14 9.29
CA PHE A 26 -27.41 -17.67 7.92
C PHE A 26 -28.24 -16.92 6.88
N PHE A 27 -29.48 -16.59 7.21
CA PHE A 27 -30.33 -15.80 6.31
C PHE A 27 -29.79 -14.40 6.12
N LEU A 28 -29.37 -13.72 7.18
CA LEU A 28 -28.76 -12.38 7.10
C LEU A 28 -27.46 -12.40 6.29
N TYR A 29 -26.60 -13.41 6.49
CA TYR A 29 -25.40 -13.57 5.67
C TYR A 29 -25.72 -13.83 4.21
N ALA A 30 -26.72 -14.67 3.90
CA ALA A 30 -27.12 -14.91 2.51
C ALA A 30 -27.60 -13.63 1.83
N CYS A 31 -28.40 -12.82 2.52
CA CYS A 31 -28.84 -11.51 2.00
C CYS A 31 -27.67 -10.53 1.83
N ALA A 32 -26.78 -10.44 2.83
CA ALA A 32 -25.61 -9.56 2.80
C ALA A 32 -24.63 -9.97 1.68
N LEU A 33 -24.35 -11.26 1.55
CA LEU A 33 -23.46 -11.77 0.50
C LEU A 33 -24.04 -11.55 -0.90
N LEU A 34 -25.35 -11.73 -1.07
CA LEU A 34 -26.02 -11.42 -2.33
C LEU A 34 -25.88 -9.94 -2.68
N PHE A 35 -26.11 -9.05 -1.72
CA PHE A 35 -25.89 -7.61 -1.89
C PHE A 35 -24.42 -7.31 -2.27
N CYS A 36 -23.46 -7.89 -1.54
CA CYS A 36 -22.04 -7.67 -1.76
C CYS A 36 -21.54 -8.15 -3.14
N LEU A 37 -22.19 -9.18 -3.72
CA LEU A 37 -21.87 -9.62 -5.08
C LEU A 37 -22.23 -8.56 -6.15
N PHE A 38 -23.24 -7.74 -5.90
CA PHE A 38 -23.62 -6.65 -6.81
C PHE A 38 -22.80 -5.38 -6.49
N SER A 39 -22.64 -5.04 -5.22
CA SER A 39 -22.01 -3.78 -4.82
C SER A 39 -20.49 -3.75 -4.94
N ARG A 40 -19.83 -4.88 -5.17
CA ARG A 40 -18.35 -4.95 -5.30
C ARG A 40 -17.79 -4.10 -6.46
N ASN A 41 -18.61 -3.87 -7.49
CA ASN A 41 -18.22 -3.09 -8.68
C ASN A 41 -18.62 -1.60 -8.56
N TRP A 42 -19.07 -1.15 -7.39
CA TRP A 42 -19.47 0.25 -7.17
C TRP A 42 -18.35 1.14 -6.66
N VAL A 43 -17.21 0.55 -6.32
CA VAL A 43 -16.01 1.27 -5.90
C VAL A 43 -15.19 1.63 -7.13
N SER A 44 -14.70 2.86 -7.23
CA SER A 44 -13.65 3.24 -8.16
C SER A 44 -12.28 2.82 -7.62
N VAL A 45 -11.39 2.46 -8.51
CA VAL A 45 -10.01 2.10 -8.18
C VAL A 45 -9.11 3.10 -8.88
N CYS A 46 -8.37 3.87 -8.07
CA CYS A 46 -7.35 4.78 -8.58
C CYS A 46 -6.07 3.99 -8.86
N ASN A 47 -5.54 4.12 -10.07
CA ASN A 47 -4.33 3.46 -10.52
C ASN A 47 -3.09 4.36 -10.42
N ASP A 48 -3.29 5.67 -10.35
CA ASP A 48 -2.21 6.63 -10.24
C ASP A 48 -1.75 6.78 -8.77
N ILE A 49 -0.46 6.52 -8.53
CA ILE A 49 0.14 6.63 -7.21
C ILE A 49 0.34 8.10 -6.80
N THR A 50 0.44 9.00 -7.76
CA THR A 50 0.67 10.44 -7.54
C THR A 50 -0.54 11.11 -6.90
N GLU A 51 -1.75 10.58 -7.12
CA GLU A 51 -2.99 10.99 -6.47
C GLU A 51 -2.95 10.85 -4.94
N TYR A 52 -2.08 9.97 -4.43
CA TYR A 52 -1.89 9.74 -3.00
C TYR A 52 -0.75 10.54 -2.38
N LEU A 53 -0.08 11.41 -3.15
CA LEU A 53 0.87 12.38 -2.60
C LEU A 53 0.17 13.29 -1.58
N PRO A 54 0.88 13.75 -0.54
CA PRO A 54 0.29 14.71 0.39
C PRO A 54 -0.11 16.01 -0.33
N ASP A 55 -1.30 16.54 -0.03
CA ASP A 55 -1.81 17.79 -0.63
C ASP A 55 -0.88 19.00 -0.44
N SER A 56 0.07 18.91 0.50
CA SER A 56 1.03 19.94 0.80
C SER A 56 2.32 19.86 -0.02
N THR A 57 2.48 18.80 -0.83
CA THR A 57 3.65 18.67 -1.70
C THR A 57 3.50 19.57 -2.93
N GLU A 58 4.62 20.00 -3.43
CA GLU A 58 4.67 20.87 -4.62
C GLU A 58 4.16 20.13 -5.85
N THR A 59 4.60 18.89 -6.04
CA THR A 59 4.17 18.07 -7.17
C THR A 59 2.65 17.88 -7.19
N ARG A 60 2.00 17.63 -6.04
CA ARG A 60 0.54 17.48 -5.97
C ARG A 60 -0.20 18.77 -6.33
N GLN A 61 0.31 19.90 -5.86
CA GLN A 61 -0.27 21.20 -6.19
C GLN A 61 -0.08 21.53 -7.67
N GLY A 62 1.10 21.23 -8.21
CA GLY A 62 1.38 21.41 -9.62
C GLY A 62 0.55 20.50 -10.53
N LEU A 63 0.35 19.22 -10.18
CA LEU A 63 -0.56 18.32 -10.90
C LEU A 63 -1.98 18.86 -10.96
N THR A 64 -2.51 19.34 -9.82
CA THR A 64 -3.85 19.96 -9.80
C THR A 64 -3.94 21.18 -10.70
N LEU A 65 -2.89 22.01 -10.75
CA LEU A 65 -2.83 23.15 -11.67
C LEU A 65 -2.76 22.70 -13.13
N MET A 66 -2.03 21.61 -13.41
CA MET A 66 -1.97 21.05 -14.76
C MET A 66 -3.33 20.57 -15.23
N GLU A 67 -4.08 19.87 -14.39
CA GLU A 67 -5.44 19.40 -14.70
C GLU A 67 -6.44 20.56 -14.89
N GLU A 68 -6.29 21.65 -14.14
CA GLU A 68 -7.22 22.78 -14.17
C GLU A 68 -6.95 23.75 -15.33
N GLU A 69 -5.68 23.95 -15.72
CA GLU A 69 -5.30 25.02 -16.64
C GLU A 69 -4.77 24.57 -17.99
N PHE A 70 -4.32 23.31 -18.12
CA PHE A 70 -3.70 22.81 -19.35
C PHE A 70 -4.36 21.52 -19.83
N THR A 71 -4.38 21.33 -21.14
CA THR A 71 -4.69 20.02 -21.73
C THR A 71 -3.39 19.25 -21.91
N THR A 72 -3.31 18.03 -21.34
CA THR A 72 -2.16 17.15 -21.51
C THR A 72 -2.55 16.03 -22.44
N PHE A 73 -2.07 16.08 -23.67
CA PHE A 73 -2.35 15.06 -24.66
C PHE A 73 -1.58 13.78 -24.34
N GLY A 74 -2.20 12.65 -24.63
CA GLY A 74 -1.56 11.36 -24.57
C GLY A 74 -0.38 11.27 -25.53
N THR A 75 0.71 10.60 -25.11
CA THR A 75 1.90 10.40 -25.95
C THR A 75 2.30 8.93 -25.99
N ALA A 76 2.99 8.54 -27.06
CA ALA A 76 3.57 7.21 -27.15
C ALA A 76 4.94 7.24 -27.83
N ARG A 77 5.87 6.44 -27.30
CA ARG A 77 7.16 6.14 -27.93
C ARG A 77 7.08 4.76 -28.56
N VAL A 78 7.05 4.70 -29.87
CA VAL A 78 6.87 3.48 -30.64
C VAL A 78 8.20 3.07 -31.23
N MET A 79 8.83 2.03 -30.70
CA MET A 79 10.02 1.43 -31.28
C MET A 79 9.62 0.31 -32.24
N VAL A 80 10.09 0.40 -33.48
CA VAL A 80 9.90 -0.65 -34.48
C VAL A 80 11.26 -1.25 -34.85
N SER A 81 11.39 -2.55 -34.64
CA SER A 81 12.66 -3.26 -34.85
C SER A 81 12.76 -3.91 -36.25
N HIS A 82 13.98 -4.07 -36.71
CA HIS A 82 14.31 -4.74 -37.98
C HIS A 82 13.75 -4.03 -39.24
N VAL A 83 13.64 -2.70 -39.15
CA VAL A 83 13.17 -1.86 -40.28
C VAL A 83 14.30 -1.03 -40.86
N THR A 84 14.10 -0.57 -42.07
CA THR A 84 14.98 0.46 -42.70
C THR A 84 14.42 1.83 -42.40
N ARG A 85 15.25 2.88 -42.48
CA ARG A 85 14.82 4.26 -42.24
C ARG A 85 13.61 4.63 -43.13
N GLY A 86 13.61 4.35 -44.41
CA GLY A 86 12.50 4.65 -45.30
C GLY A 86 11.19 3.93 -44.94
N ILE A 87 11.25 2.72 -44.34
CA ILE A 87 10.06 2.05 -43.83
C ILE A 87 9.59 2.74 -42.55
N ALA A 88 10.51 3.22 -41.72
CA ALA A 88 10.16 3.94 -40.51
C ALA A 88 9.52 5.30 -40.81
N GLU A 89 10.01 6.02 -41.83
CA GLU A 89 9.41 7.26 -42.35
C GLU A 89 8.00 6.99 -42.88
N ASP A 90 7.82 5.94 -43.73
CA ASP A 90 6.49 5.53 -44.23
C ASP A 90 5.52 5.14 -43.10
N LEU A 91 6.02 4.54 -42.00
CA LEU A 91 5.20 4.15 -40.86
C LEU A 91 4.80 5.37 -40.00
N ALA A 92 5.71 6.32 -39.82
CA ALA A 92 5.40 7.55 -39.12
C ALA A 92 4.31 8.37 -39.85
N GLU A 93 4.41 8.47 -41.21
CA GLU A 93 3.39 9.09 -42.04
C GLU A 93 2.04 8.38 -41.92
N GLN A 94 2.00 7.03 -42.00
CA GLN A 94 0.77 6.27 -41.83
C GLN A 94 0.15 6.35 -40.42
N ILE A 95 0.98 6.45 -39.37
CA ILE A 95 0.51 6.66 -38.00
C ILE A 95 -0.10 8.06 -37.88
N GLY A 96 0.54 9.08 -38.45
CA GLY A 96 0.03 10.46 -38.47
C GLY A 96 -1.33 10.61 -39.16
N GLU A 97 -1.66 9.74 -40.15
CA GLU A 97 -2.97 9.74 -40.83
C GLU A 97 -4.09 9.07 -40.02
N ILE A 98 -3.80 8.45 -38.86
CA ILE A 98 -4.82 7.77 -38.03
C ILE A 98 -5.68 8.80 -37.31
N GLU A 99 -7.00 8.69 -37.42
CA GLU A 99 -7.94 9.53 -36.68
C GLU A 99 -7.72 9.42 -35.18
N GLY A 100 -7.47 10.56 -34.51
CA GLY A 100 -7.12 10.63 -33.08
C GLY A 100 -5.60 10.72 -32.81
N VAL A 101 -4.77 10.74 -33.84
CA VAL A 101 -3.35 11.12 -33.76
C VAL A 101 -3.20 12.58 -34.20
N SER A 102 -2.58 13.40 -33.36
CA SER A 102 -2.27 14.80 -33.66
C SER A 102 -0.97 14.94 -34.43
N SER A 103 0.06 14.16 -34.04
CA SER A 103 1.33 14.13 -34.77
C SER A 103 2.05 12.81 -34.59
N ALA A 104 2.83 12.41 -35.60
CA ALA A 104 3.75 11.28 -35.51
C ALA A 104 5.04 11.63 -36.24
N SER A 105 6.18 11.58 -35.54
CA SER A 105 7.49 11.94 -36.07
C SER A 105 8.55 10.90 -35.73
N LEU A 106 9.63 10.85 -36.52
CA LEU A 106 10.81 10.10 -36.17
C LEU A 106 11.62 10.90 -35.12
N GLY A 107 11.85 10.26 -33.97
CA GLY A 107 12.60 10.88 -32.87
C GLY A 107 11.74 11.60 -31.85
N ASP A 108 12.40 12.09 -30.78
CA ASP A 108 11.74 12.75 -29.64
C ASP A 108 11.54 14.27 -29.86
N SER A 109 11.82 14.77 -31.07
CA SER A 109 11.74 16.21 -31.35
C SER A 109 10.31 16.65 -31.64
N ILE A 110 9.64 17.16 -30.66
CA ILE A 110 8.42 17.96 -30.85
C ILE A 110 8.88 19.32 -31.42
N GLY A 111 8.67 19.58 -32.71
CA GLY A 111 8.89 20.89 -33.32
C GLY A 111 10.15 21.09 -34.17
N ALA A 112 10.90 20.03 -34.49
CA ALA A 112 11.95 20.11 -35.50
C ALA A 112 11.34 20.00 -36.91
N GLU A 113 10.74 21.06 -37.41
CA GLU A 113 10.47 21.17 -38.82
C GLU A 113 11.76 21.49 -39.59
N GLU A 114 11.87 20.83 -40.73
CA GLU A 114 12.85 20.88 -41.77
C GLU A 114 13.28 22.31 -42.17
N ASP A 115 14.17 22.92 -41.44
CA ASP A 115 15.09 23.89 -42.06
C ASP A 115 16.09 23.08 -42.85
N GLY A 116 15.89 22.89 -44.14
CA GLY A 116 16.67 22.23 -45.18
C GLY A 116 18.17 21.97 -44.97
N GLU A 117 18.66 21.89 -43.74
CA GLU A 117 19.98 21.47 -43.33
C GLU A 117 20.00 19.98 -43.23
N ALA A 118 21.01 19.34 -43.82
CA ALA A 118 21.17 17.89 -43.78
C ALA A 118 21.36 17.45 -42.32
N GLU A 119 20.47 16.57 -41.84
CA GLU A 119 20.55 15.92 -40.51
C GLU A 119 21.97 15.45 -40.19
N THR A 120 22.44 15.73 -39.02
CA THR A 120 23.75 15.26 -38.57
C THR A 120 23.68 13.75 -38.23
N PRO A 121 24.82 13.02 -38.26
CA PRO A 121 24.82 11.63 -37.81
C PRO A 121 24.36 11.43 -36.32
N GLU A 122 24.43 12.48 -35.52
CA GLU A 122 23.98 12.47 -34.12
C GLU A 122 22.45 12.59 -34.03
N ASP A 123 21.84 13.42 -34.88
CA ASP A 123 20.38 13.55 -34.97
C ASP A 123 19.76 12.23 -35.43
N ILE A 124 20.29 11.60 -36.44
CA ILE A 124 19.83 10.29 -36.91
C ILE A 124 19.98 9.23 -35.80
N ALA A 125 21.05 9.30 -35.02
CA ALA A 125 21.28 8.33 -33.95
C ALA A 125 20.33 8.52 -32.75
N SER A 126 19.61 9.63 -32.64
CA SER A 126 18.60 9.84 -31.59
C SER A 126 17.37 8.95 -31.82
N TYR A 127 16.96 8.74 -33.08
CA TYR A 127 15.75 8.00 -33.44
C TYR A 127 15.97 6.75 -34.27
N PHE A 128 17.18 6.50 -34.79
CA PHE A 128 17.48 5.31 -35.61
C PHE A 128 18.82 4.70 -35.21
N LYS A 129 18.78 3.58 -34.50
CA LYS A 129 19.95 2.86 -34.01
C LYS A 129 20.01 1.42 -34.53
N GLY A 130 20.98 1.13 -35.39
CA GLY A 130 21.15 -0.20 -35.95
C GLY A 130 20.09 -0.54 -37.00
N ALA A 131 19.00 -1.14 -36.61
CA ALA A 131 17.83 -1.45 -37.43
C ALA A 131 16.54 -1.21 -36.63
N ASP A 132 16.63 -0.46 -35.57
CA ASP A 132 15.52 -0.07 -34.70
C ASP A 132 15.25 1.40 -34.92
N ALA A 133 13.98 1.76 -35.13
CA ALA A 133 13.50 3.12 -35.30
C ALA A 133 12.58 3.51 -34.15
N LEU A 134 12.67 4.75 -33.69
CA LEU A 134 11.80 5.36 -32.71
C LEU A 134 10.86 6.34 -33.40
N ILE A 135 9.55 6.16 -33.20
CA ILE A 135 8.49 7.05 -33.66
C ILE A 135 7.83 7.63 -32.41
N SER A 136 7.84 8.94 -32.28
CA SER A 136 7.11 9.65 -31.22
C SER A 136 5.73 10.01 -31.75
N VAL A 137 4.70 9.69 -30.99
CA VAL A 137 3.29 9.91 -31.34
C VAL A 137 2.65 10.77 -30.27
N THR A 138 1.94 11.81 -30.69
CA THR A 138 1.08 12.62 -29.84
C THR A 138 -0.36 12.43 -30.28
N PHE A 139 -1.24 12.09 -29.34
CA PHE A 139 -2.67 11.91 -29.62
C PHE A 139 -3.39 13.25 -29.61
N ALA A 140 -4.58 13.29 -30.22
CA ALA A 140 -5.43 14.49 -30.25
C ALA A 140 -6.27 14.66 -28.98
N GLY A 141 -6.21 13.73 -28.03
CA GLY A 141 -6.93 13.73 -26.77
C GLY A 141 -6.03 13.35 -25.59
N GLU A 142 -6.59 13.44 -24.40
CA GLU A 142 -5.94 12.97 -23.17
C GLU A 142 -5.78 11.44 -23.16
N GLU A 143 -4.96 10.89 -22.24
CA GLU A 143 -4.62 9.47 -22.25
C GLU A 143 -5.81 8.51 -22.07
N ASP A 144 -6.89 8.94 -21.42
CA ASP A 144 -8.11 8.18 -21.17
C ASP A 144 -9.24 8.47 -22.19
N ASP A 145 -9.01 9.35 -23.14
CA ASP A 145 -10.00 9.70 -24.15
C ASP A 145 -10.29 8.54 -25.11
N GLU A 146 -11.56 8.35 -25.45
CA GLU A 146 -12.01 7.30 -26.37
C GLU A 146 -11.33 7.40 -27.74
N SER A 147 -11.02 8.62 -28.21
CA SER A 147 -10.29 8.88 -29.45
C SER A 147 -8.84 8.42 -29.39
N ALA A 148 -8.13 8.73 -28.31
CA ALA A 148 -6.75 8.31 -28.09
C ALA A 148 -6.63 6.79 -27.94
N LEU A 149 -7.55 6.17 -27.20
CA LEU A 149 -7.64 4.71 -27.06
C LEU A 149 -7.92 4.01 -28.38
N ALA A 150 -8.82 4.54 -29.22
CA ALA A 150 -9.12 3.98 -30.53
C ALA A 150 -7.94 4.14 -31.49
N ALA A 151 -7.25 5.28 -31.47
CA ALA A 151 -6.03 5.52 -32.24
C ALA A 151 -4.89 4.56 -31.82
N MET A 152 -4.69 4.33 -30.55
CA MET A 152 -3.70 3.35 -30.04
C MET A 152 -3.97 1.93 -30.55
N GLU A 153 -5.22 1.50 -30.56
CA GLU A 153 -5.59 0.18 -31.08
C GLU A 153 -5.33 0.11 -32.59
N ALA A 154 -5.63 1.17 -33.35
CA ALA A 154 -5.33 1.25 -34.78
C ALA A 154 -3.82 1.22 -35.07
N ILE A 155 -3.00 1.88 -34.23
CA ILE A 155 -1.53 1.82 -34.29
C ILE A 155 -1.06 0.37 -34.07
N ARG A 156 -1.59 -0.33 -33.07
CA ARG A 156 -1.27 -1.74 -32.79
C ARG A 156 -1.64 -2.66 -33.96
N GLU A 157 -2.79 -2.43 -34.60
CA GLU A 157 -3.20 -3.19 -35.79
C GLU A 157 -2.27 -2.90 -37.00
N LEU A 158 -1.88 -1.66 -37.22
CA LEU A 158 -0.96 -1.27 -38.29
C LEU A 158 0.42 -1.93 -38.11
N LEU A 159 0.91 -1.95 -36.87
CA LEU A 159 2.22 -2.49 -36.53
C LEU A 159 2.25 -4.01 -36.33
N ALA A 160 1.12 -4.70 -36.35
CA ALA A 160 1.02 -6.14 -36.13
C ALA A 160 1.95 -7.01 -37.06
N PRO A 161 2.30 -6.60 -38.31
CA PRO A 161 3.26 -7.32 -39.12
C PRO A 161 4.73 -7.15 -38.72
N TYR A 162 5.03 -6.19 -37.85
CA TYR A 162 6.38 -5.80 -37.44
C TYR A 162 6.71 -6.29 -36.02
N ASP A 163 7.98 -6.25 -35.66
CA ASP A 163 8.42 -6.42 -34.27
C ASP A 163 8.47 -5.04 -33.61
N PHE A 164 7.49 -4.75 -32.75
CA PHE A 164 7.28 -3.41 -32.21
C PHE A 164 7.15 -3.43 -30.69
N TYR A 165 7.48 -2.30 -30.09
CA TYR A 165 7.38 -2.03 -28.66
C TYR A 165 6.79 -0.63 -28.48
N ILE A 166 5.70 -0.51 -27.73
CA ILE A 166 5.01 0.77 -27.47
C ILE A 166 5.14 1.09 -25.98
N ASP A 167 5.82 2.19 -25.70
CA ASP A 167 5.96 2.79 -24.39
C ASP A 167 5.00 3.99 -24.32
N SER A 168 3.90 3.85 -23.59
CA SER A 168 2.83 4.85 -23.52
C SER A 168 1.93 4.60 -22.31
N SER A 169 1.40 5.66 -21.72
CA SER A 169 0.31 5.60 -20.74
C SER A 169 -1.06 5.35 -21.39
N VAL A 170 -1.23 5.76 -22.66
CA VAL A 170 -2.49 5.59 -23.41
C VAL A 170 -2.80 4.12 -23.66
N GLY A 171 -3.95 3.68 -23.14
CA GLY A 171 -4.42 2.29 -23.34
C GLY A 171 -3.62 1.26 -22.53
N ASP A 172 -2.77 1.66 -21.61
CA ASP A 172 -2.13 0.74 -20.68
C ASP A 172 -3.13 0.32 -19.59
N SER A 173 -3.74 -0.84 -19.77
CA SER A 173 -4.67 -1.41 -18.79
C SER A 173 -3.92 -2.11 -17.64
N GLN A 174 -3.02 -1.40 -16.95
CA GLN A 174 -2.36 -1.93 -15.75
C GLN A 174 -3.38 -2.50 -14.76
N ALA A 175 -4.52 -1.82 -14.62
CA ALA A 175 -5.62 -2.26 -13.76
C ALA A 175 -6.22 -3.61 -14.18
N ASP A 176 -6.44 -3.84 -15.47
CA ASP A 176 -7.02 -5.08 -15.99
C ASP A 176 -6.01 -6.23 -15.89
N SER A 177 -4.75 -5.97 -16.25
CA SER A 177 -3.65 -6.93 -16.09
C SER A 177 -3.48 -7.34 -14.63
N LEU A 178 -3.52 -6.38 -13.71
CA LEU A 178 -3.43 -6.61 -12.28
C LEU A 178 -4.64 -7.36 -11.73
N ALA A 179 -5.86 -7.07 -12.23
CA ALA A 179 -7.08 -7.78 -11.83
C ALA A 179 -7.03 -9.26 -12.22
N ASP A 180 -6.54 -9.58 -13.42
CA ASP A 180 -6.34 -10.95 -13.89
C ASP A 180 -5.25 -11.68 -13.06
N GLU A 181 -4.13 -11.04 -12.79
CA GLU A 181 -3.08 -11.58 -11.92
C GLU A 181 -3.59 -11.88 -10.52
N MET A 182 -4.37 -10.96 -9.93
CA MET A 182 -4.98 -11.15 -8.62
C MET A 182 -5.97 -12.32 -8.62
N GLY A 183 -6.70 -12.54 -9.70
CA GLY A 183 -7.55 -13.71 -9.88
C GLY A 183 -6.75 -15.01 -9.82
N ILE A 184 -5.60 -15.07 -10.47
CA ILE A 184 -4.69 -16.22 -10.46
C ILE A 184 -4.10 -16.42 -9.05
N ILE A 185 -3.62 -15.34 -8.42
CA ILE A 185 -3.05 -15.38 -7.06
C ILE A 185 -4.07 -15.91 -6.06
N LEU A 186 -5.31 -15.43 -6.10
CA LEU A 186 -6.37 -15.89 -5.21
C LEU A 186 -6.70 -17.37 -5.43
N ALA A 187 -6.75 -17.84 -6.68
CA ALA A 187 -7.01 -19.23 -6.99
C ALA A 187 -5.90 -20.14 -6.45
N VAL A 188 -4.64 -19.79 -6.69
CA VAL A 188 -3.48 -20.57 -6.20
C VAL A 188 -3.37 -20.48 -4.68
N ALA A 189 -3.60 -19.31 -4.08
CA ALA A 189 -3.63 -19.13 -2.63
C ALA A 189 -4.71 -20.02 -1.98
N ALA A 190 -5.91 -20.11 -2.55
CA ALA A 190 -6.96 -20.98 -2.07
C ALA A 190 -6.54 -22.46 -2.08
N VAL A 191 -5.86 -22.91 -3.14
CA VAL A 191 -5.32 -24.27 -3.22
C VAL A 191 -4.26 -24.50 -2.14
N ILE A 192 -3.34 -23.57 -1.92
CA ILE A 192 -2.32 -23.69 -0.87
C ILE A 192 -2.96 -23.70 0.52
N ILE A 193 -3.93 -22.84 0.78
CA ILE A 193 -4.67 -22.80 2.05
C ILE A 193 -5.33 -24.17 2.30
N VAL A 194 -6.00 -24.74 1.30
CA VAL A 194 -6.60 -26.08 1.41
C VAL A 194 -5.53 -27.12 1.72
N LEU A 195 -4.38 -27.08 1.04
CA LEU A 195 -3.30 -28.03 1.25
C LEU A 195 -2.69 -27.90 2.66
N VAL A 196 -2.43 -26.69 3.13
CA VAL A 196 -1.95 -26.45 4.50
C VAL A 196 -2.97 -26.91 5.52
N LEU A 197 -4.25 -26.61 5.33
CA LEU A 197 -5.32 -27.06 6.22
C LEU A 197 -5.49 -28.59 6.20
N LEU A 198 -5.32 -29.26 5.07
CA LEU A 198 -5.30 -30.71 4.98
C LEU A 198 -4.20 -31.34 5.85
N LEU A 199 -3.03 -30.72 5.89
CA LEU A 199 -1.89 -31.17 6.68
C LEU A 199 -2.04 -30.87 8.18
N THR A 200 -2.71 -29.76 8.52
CA THR A 200 -2.75 -29.23 9.90
C THR A 200 -4.04 -29.55 10.64
N SER A 201 -5.16 -29.81 9.94
CA SER A 201 -6.45 -30.13 10.54
C SER A 201 -6.46 -31.52 11.18
N ARG A 202 -7.45 -31.78 12.03
CA ARG A 202 -7.71 -33.09 12.64
C ARG A 202 -8.89 -33.82 11.99
N SER A 203 -9.63 -33.14 11.14
CA SER A 203 -10.77 -33.65 10.40
C SER A 203 -10.93 -32.97 9.07
N TYR A 204 -11.18 -33.70 7.99
CA TYR A 204 -11.39 -33.11 6.67
C TYR A 204 -12.61 -32.20 6.60
N ALA A 205 -13.61 -32.39 7.46
CA ALA A 205 -14.80 -31.54 7.51
C ALA A 205 -14.57 -30.17 8.19
N GLU A 206 -13.41 -29.95 8.80
CA GLU A 206 -12.99 -28.61 9.30
C GLU A 206 -12.72 -27.64 8.15
N ILE A 207 -12.16 -28.13 7.04
CA ILE A 207 -11.74 -27.30 5.90
C ILE A 207 -12.91 -26.53 5.28
N PRO A 208 -14.06 -27.15 4.90
CA PRO A 208 -15.18 -26.38 4.36
C PRO A 208 -15.76 -25.37 5.36
N VAL A 209 -15.71 -25.61 6.67
CA VAL A 209 -16.15 -24.63 7.67
C VAL A 209 -15.27 -23.39 7.63
N LEU A 210 -13.94 -23.58 7.63
CA LEU A 210 -12.96 -22.50 7.56
C LEU A 210 -13.09 -21.73 6.25
N LEU A 211 -13.12 -22.41 5.10
CA LEU A 211 -13.23 -21.80 3.79
C LEU A 211 -14.53 -20.99 3.62
N LEU A 212 -15.69 -21.55 4.03
CA LEU A 212 -16.95 -20.81 3.93
C LEU A 212 -16.94 -19.56 4.81
N THR A 213 -16.32 -19.62 5.99
CA THR A 213 -16.18 -18.46 6.87
C THR A 213 -15.31 -17.39 6.22
N PHE A 214 -14.19 -17.77 5.59
CA PHE A 214 -13.27 -16.84 4.93
C PHE A 214 -13.86 -16.22 3.68
N ILE A 215 -14.49 -17.03 2.82
CA ILE A 215 -15.17 -16.53 1.61
C ILE A 215 -16.26 -15.52 1.99
N ALA A 216 -17.04 -15.81 3.03
CA ALA A 216 -18.06 -14.88 3.50
C ALA A 216 -17.44 -13.56 3.99
N ALA A 217 -16.35 -13.63 4.77
CA ALA A 217 -15.65 -12.43 5.25
C ALA A 217 -15.04 -11.61 4.10
N ALA A 218 -14.42 -12.27 3.12
CA ALA A 218 -13.81 -11.62 1.97
C ALA A 218 -14.86 -10.92 1.09
N LEU A 219 -15.97 -11.60 0.80
CA LEU A 219 -17.07 -11.00 0.02
C LEU A 219 -17.72 -9.82 0.75
N LEU A 220 -17.87 -9.89 2.07
CA LEU A 220 -18.34 -8.74 2.86
C LEU A 220 -17.38 -7.56 2.77
N ASN A 221 -16.08 -7.81 2.81
CA ASN A 221 -15.08 -6.78 2.69
C ASN A 221 -15.11 -6.14 1.29
N LEU A 222 -15.00 -6.93 0.23
CA LEU A 222 -15.06 -6.45 -1.15
C LEU A 222 -16.35 -5.68 -1.44
N GLY A 223 -17.51 -6.28 -1.08
CA GLY A 223 -18.79 -5.67 -1.38
C GLY A 223 -19.14 -4.41 -0.57
N THR A 224 -18.31 -4.04 0.41
CA THR A 224 -18.49 -2.80 1.19
C THR A 224 -17.40 -1.76 0.92
N ASN A 225 -16.50 -1.98 -0.03
CA ASN A 225 -15.48 -0.99 -0.39
C ASN A 225 -16.07 0.30 -0.94
N PHE A 226 -17.25 0.24 -1.61
CA PHE A 226 -17.95 1.42 -2.13
C PHE A 226 -18.23 2.50 -1.07
N ILE A 227 -18.19 2.17 0.24
CA ILE A 227 -18.37 3.13 1.33
C ILE A 227 -17.24 4.18 1.32
N PHE A 228 -16.09 3.85 0.79
CA PHE A 228 -14.95 4.76 0.68
C PHE A 228 -14.99 5.61 -0.60
N GLY A 229 -15.88 5.30 -1.55
CA GLY A 229 -15.95 5.92 -2.86
C GLY A 229 -14.87 5.40 -3.78
N GLU A 230 -13.64 5.69 -3.47
CA GLU A 230 -12.44 5.31 -4.20
C GLU A 230 -11.43 4.62 -3.28
N ILE A 231 -10.64 3.71 -3.83
CA ILE A 231 -9.54 3.01 -3.15
C ILE A 231 -8.35 2.84 -4.10
N SER A 232 -7.14 2.75 -3.56
CA SER A 232 -5.94 2.50 -4.38
C SER A 232 -5.93 1.10 -4.97
N PHE A 233 -5.29 0.95 -6.13
CA PHE A 233 -5.06 -0.36 -6.75
C PHE A 233 -4.28 -1.31 -5.83
N VAL A 234 -3.34 -0.79 -5.03
CA VAL A 234 -2.59 -1.56 -4.02
C VAL A 234 -3.55 -2.13 -2.97
N SER A 235 -4.44 -1.29 -2.42
CA SER A 235 -5.43 -1.72 -1.43
C SER A 235 -6.40 -2.74 -1.99
N ASN A 236 -6.90 -2.52 -3.21
CA ASN A 236 -7.82 -3.43 -3.88
C ASN A 236 -7.21 -4.82 -4.11
N SER A 237 -5.96 -4.85 -4.56
CA SER A 237 -5.27 -6.08 -4.94
C SER A 237 -4.76 -6.88 -3.73
N VAL A 238 -4.07 -6.23 -2.80
CA VAL A 238 -3.36 -6.93 -1.72
C VAL A 238 -4.29 -7.31 -0.56
N THR A 239 -5.35 -6.52 -0.30
CA THR A 239 -6.18 -6.68 0.89
C THR A 239 -6.85 -8.05 1.00
N VAL A 240 -7.38 -8.60 -0.10
CA VAL A 240 -8.11 -9.88 -0.06
C VAL A 240 -7.17 -11.03 0.29
N VAL A 241 -5.97 -11.04 -0.28
CA VAL A 241 -4.96 -12.08 -0.01
C VAL A 241 -4.48 -11.99 1.43
N LEU A 242 -4.19 -10.76 1.90
CA LEU A 242 -3.81 -10.53 3.31
C LEU A 242 -4.95 -10.87 4.27
N GLN A 243 -6.18 -10.52 3.95
CA GLN A 243 -7.34 -10.87 4.76
C GLN A 243 -7.47 -12.38 4.96
N LEU A 244 -7.33 -13.15 3.89
CA LEU A 244 -7.39 -14.61 3.97
C LEU A 244 -6.29 -15.16 4.88
N ALA A 245 -5.08 -14.62 4.77
CA ALA A 245 -3.94 -15.07 5.56
C ALA A 245 -4.04 -14.68 7.04
N LEU A 246 -4.55 -13.48 7.36
CA LEU A 246 -4.68 -12.97 8.73
C LEU A 246 -5.92 -13.52 9.46
N ALA A 247 -7.01 -13.78 8.75
CA ALA A 247 -8.26 -14.25 9.36
C ALA A 247 -8.21 -15.70 9.86
N ILE A 248 -7.27 -16.48 9.34
CA ILE A 248 -7.19 -17.92 9.59
C ILE A 248 -6.90 -18.21 11.06
N ASP A 249 -6.11 -17.37 11.73
CA ASP A 249 -5.75 -17.55 13.13
C ASP A 249 -6.95 -17.48 14.05
N TYR A 250 -7.84 -16.54 13.83
CA TYR A 250 -9.06 -16.36 14.60
C TYR A 250 -9.99 -17.56 14.47
N ALA A 251 -10.11 -18.08 13.27
CA ALA A 251 -10.95 -19.25 13.00
C ALA A 251 -10.36 -20.54 13.60
N ILE A 252 -9.04 -20.73 13.56
CA ILE A 252 -8.38 -21.88 14.16
C ILE A 252 -8.52 -21.86 15.70
N ILE A 253 -8.38 -20.69 16.33
CA ILE A 253 -8.59 -20.57 17.79
C ILE A 253 -10.02 -20.98 18.15
N MET A 254 -11.04 -20.50 17.44
CA MET A 254 -12.42 -20.84 17.64
C MET A 254 -12.67 -22.35 17.44
N LEU A 255 -12.11 -22.91 16.37
CA LEU A 255 -12.24 -24.33 16.05
C LEU A 255 -11.64 -25.22 17.13
N HIS A 256 -10.42 -24.93 17.59
CA HIS A 256 -9.75 -25.71 18.62
C HIS A 256 -10.51 -25.66 19.94
N ARG A 257 -11.00 -24.49 20.34
CA ARG A 257 -11.84 -24.37 21.55
C ARG A 257 -13.13 -25.17 21.41
N PHE A 258 -13.79 -25.17 20.26
CA PHE A 258 -14.99 -25.97 20.02
C PHE A 258 -14.70 -27.46 20.11
N LEU A 259 -13.60 -27.93 19.54
CA LEU A 259 -13.23 -29.35 19.59
C LEU A 259 -12.89 -29.80 21.02
N GLU A 260 -12.23 -28.95 21.80
CA GLU A 260 -11.89 -29.21 23.21
C GLU A 260 -13.15 -29.29 24.09
N GLU A 261 -14.05 -28.32 24.01
CA GLU A 261 -15.28 -28.29 24.77
C GLU A 261 -16.22 -29.45 24.37
N ARG A 262 -16.17 -29.85 23.12
CA ARG A 262 -16.99 -30.97 22.60
C ARG A 262 -16.62 -32.36 23.19
N GLU A 263 -15.40 -32.53 23.67
CA GLU A 263 -15.00 -33.75 24.35
C GLU A 263 -15.77 -33.94 25.68
N HIS A 264 -16.33 -32.89 26.25
CA HIS A 264 -16.95 -32.87 27.58
C HIS A 264 -18.45 -32.50 27.57
N ALA A 265 -18.96 -31.93 26.46
CA ALA A 265 -20.32 -31.42 26.34
C ALA A 265 -20.97 -31.73 24.98
N GLY A 266 -22.31 -31.59 24.92
CA GLY A 266 -23.03 -31.72 23.64
C GLY A 266 -22.71 -30.55 22.68
N ASP A 267 -22.90 -30.74 21.36
CA ASP A 267 -22.52 -29.79 20.31
C ASP A 267 -22.96 -28.33 20.59
N ARG A 268 -24.21 -28.14 21.12
CA ARG A 268 -24.72 -26.80 21.41
C ARG A 268 -24.02 -26.18 22.62
N GLU A 269 -23.84 -26.93 23.70
CA GLU A 269 -23.20 -26.42 24.92
C GLU A 269 -21.71 -26.17 24.69
N ALA A 270 -21.04 -27.06 23.98
CA ALA A 270 -19.67 -26.93 23.56
C ALA A 270 -19.48 -25.67 22.69
N CYS A 271 -20.38 -25.42 21.76
CA CYS A 271 -20.32 -24.23 20.90
C CYS A 271 -20.50 -22.93 21.70
N ILE A 272 -21.43 -22.88 22.67
CA ILE A 272 -21.62 -21.72 23.55
C ILE A 272 -20.38 -21.49 24.42
N ALA A 273 -19.82 -22.54 25.00
CA ALA A 273 -18.61 -22.45 25.81
C ALA A 273 -17.42 -21.97 24.96
N ALA A 274 -17.22 -22.54 23.78
CA ALA A 274 -16.16 -22.17 22.86
C ALA A 274 -16.25 -20.71 22.43
N VAL A 275 -17.42 -20.24 22.00
CA VAL A 275 -17.63 -18.83 21.60
C VAL A 275 -17.37 -17.90 22.78
N SER A 276 -17.88 -18.20 23.96
CA SER A 276 -17.70 -17.36 25.14
C SER A 276 -16.25 -17.25 25.61
N ALA A 277 -15.46 -18.33 25.45
CA ALA A 277 -14.04 -18.35 25.79
C ALA A 277 -13.15 -17.75 24.68
N ALA A 278 -13.53 -17.91 23.41
CA ALA A 278 -12.75 -17.44 22.26
C ALA A 278 -12.90 -15.93 22.03
N ILE A 279 -14.05 -15.31 22.33
CA ILE A 279 -14.27 -13.86 22.12
C ILE A 279 -13.15 -13.02 22.77
N PRO A 280 -12.82 -13.14 24.06
CA PRO A 280 -11.77 -12.31 24.65
C PRO A 280 -10.39 -12.56 24.03
N SER A 281 -10.06 -13.80 23.75
CA SER A 281 -8.77 -14.19 23.20
C SER A 281 -8.57 -13.68 21.78
N ILE A 282 -9.56 -13.90 20.89
CA ILE A 282 -9.54 -13.43 19.51
C ILE A 282 -9.58 -11.90 19.46
N SER A 283 -10.40 -11.26 20.30
CA SER A 283 -10.47 -9.80 20.35
C SER A 283 -9.15 -9.16 20.78
N ALA A 284 -8.43 -9.77 21.72
CA ALA A 284 -7.11 -9.28 22.11
C ALA A 284 -6.08 -9.38 20.97
N SER A 285 -6.05 -10.51 20.26
CA SER A 285 -5.18 -10.72 19.11
C SER A 285 -5.55 -9.80 17.93
N SER A 286 -6.83 -9.72 17.55
CA SER A 286 -7.26 -8.84 16.46
C SER A 286 -7.00 -7.36 16.78
N LEU A 287 -7.08 -6.95 18.05
CA LEU A 287 -6.80 -5.57 18.45
C LEU A 287 -5.31 -5.22 18.30
N THR A 288 -4.39 -6.17 18.50
CA THR A 288 -2.96 -5.95 18.22
C THR A 288 -2.72 -5.76 16.73
N THR A 289 -3.36 -6.57 15.88
CA THR A 289 -3.24 -6.45 14.42
C THR A 289 -3.85 -5.14 13.93
N ILE A 290 -5.05 -4.79 14.40
CA ILE A 290 -5.69 -3.48 14.11
C ILE A 290 -4.80 -2.33 14.57
N SER A 291 -4.13 -2.45 15.73
CA SER A 291 -3.24 -1.41 16.26
C SER A 291 -2.02 -1.18 15.37
N GLY A 292 -1.43 -2.26 14.83
CA GLY A 292 -0.33 -2.16 13.88
C GLY A 292 -0.75 -1.46 12.59
N LEU A 293 -1.91 -1.86 12.04
CA LEU A 293 -2.46 -1.26 10.82
C LEU A 293 -2.94 0.19 11.04
N ALA A 294 -3.47 0.51 12.23
CA ALA A 294 -3.87 1.88 12.55
C ALA A 294 -2.70 2.86 12.54
N ALA A 295 -1.47 2.40 12.77
CA ALA A 295 -0.30 3.24 12.66
C ALA A 295 -0.08 3.75 11.22
N MET A 296 -0.45 2.96 10.20
CA MET A 296 -0.36 3.36 8.80
C MET A 296 -1.30 4.53 8.45
N MET A 297 -2.42 4.65 9.14
CA MET A 297 -3.38 5.75 8.89
C MET A 297 -2.83 7.14 9.24
N PHE A 298 -1.66 7.21 9.89
CA PHE A 298 -1.00 8.45 10.25
C PHE A 298 0.16 8.81 9.30
N MET A 299 0.34 8.05 8.23
CA MET A 299 1.29 8.39 7.17
C MET A 299 0.90 9.70 6.48
N GLN A 300 1.89 10.44 6.01
CA GLN A 300 1.67 11.58 5.13
C GLN A 300 1.24 11.11 3.74
N PHE A 301 1.86 10.03 3.25
CA PHE A 301 1.48 9.39 2.01
C PHE A 301 0.12 8.69 2.17
N GLN A 302 -0.88 9.16 1.43
CA GLN A 302 -2.29 8.82 1.68
C GLN A 302 -2.63 7.35 1.41
N ILE A 303 -1.85 6.62 0.62
CA ILE A 303 -1.99 5.15 0.46
C ILE A 303 -1.96 4.43 1.81
N GLY A 304 -1.17 4.93 2.78
CA GLY A 304 -1.14 4.35 4.11
C GLY A 304 -2.47 4.43 4.84
N PHE A 305 -3.18 5.54 4.70
CA PHE A 305 -4.54 5.70 5.25
C PHE A 305 -5.52 4.77 4.55
N ASP A 306 -5.54 4.77 3.21
CA ASP A 306 -6.43 3.94 2.40
C ASP A 306 -6.24 2.46 2.72
N MET A 307 -5.03 1.95 2.62
CA MET A 307 -4.72 0.55 2.90
C MET A 307 -4.98 0.18 4.36
N GLY A 308 -4.66 1.09 5.29
CA GLY A 308 -4.89 0.91 6.71
C GLY A 308 -6.38 0.69 7.03
N ILE A 309 -7.26 1.55 6.52
CA ILE A 309 -8.70 1.47 6.79
C ILE A 309 -9.37 0.27 6.11
N VAL A 310 -8.97 -0.06 4.87
CA VAL A 310 -9.50 -1.23 4.14
C VAL A 310 -9.08 -2.54 4.84
N LEU A 311 -7.82 -2.65 5.28
CA LEU A 311 -7.34 -3.81 6.03
C LEU A 311 -7.99 -3.93 7.41
N ILE A 312 -8.15 -2.84 8.17
CA ILE A 312 -8.84 -2.85 9.46
C ILE A 312 -10.29 -3.33 9.27
N LYS A 313 -11.00 -2.80 8.27
CA LYS A 313 -12.36 -3.24 7.92
C LYS A 313 -12.37 -4.73 7.60
N SER A 314 -11.39 -5.24 6.86
CA SER A 314 -11.28 -6.65 6.50
C SER A 314 -11.12 -7.56 7.72
N ILE A 315 -10.32 -7.15 8.72
CA ILE A 315 -10.16 -7.86 9.99
C ILE A 315 -11.46 -7.85 10.79
N LEU A 316 -12.15 -6.71 10.85
CA LEU A 316 -13.43 -6.60 11.55
C LEU A 316 -14.49 -7.52 10.95
N PHE A 317 -14.61 -7.62 9.62
CA PHE A 317 -15.51 -8.57 8.96
C PHE A 317 -15.08 -10.02 9.16
N SER A 318 -13.79 -10.30 9.19
CA SER A 318 -13.27 -11.63 9.49
C SER A 318 -13.62 -12.05 10.92
N MET A 319 -13.41 -11.18 11.89
CA MET A 319 -13.78 -11.39 13.29
C MET A 319 -15.29 -11.56 13.46
N LEU A 320 -16.11 -10.70 12.81
CA LEU A 320 -17.56 -10.80 12.80
C LEU A 320 -18.01 -12.15 12.26
N SER A 321 -17.43 -12.61 11.15
CA SER A 321 -17.76 -13.90 10.53
C SER A 321 -17.37 -15.10 11.42
N VAL A 322 -16.20 -15.01 12.07
CA VAL A 322 -15.76 -16.06 13.03
C VAL A 322 -16.67 -16.11 14.26
N PHE A 323 -17.13 -14.99 14.79
CA PHE A 323 -18.00 -14.99 15.97
C PHE A 323 -19.45 -15.35 15.67
N THR A 324 -19.97 -15.01 14.48
CA THR A 324 -21.40 -15.13 14.18
C THR A 324 -21.75 -16.27 13.21
N LEU A 325 -21.03 -16.39 12.09
CA LEU A 325 -21.27 -17.38 11.04
C LEU A 325 -20.68 -18.74 11.41
N MET A 326 -19.40 -18.74 11.80
CA MET A 326 -18.65 -19.97 12.04
C MET A 326 -19.28 -20.88 13.11
N PRO A 327 -19.84 -20.42 14.25
CA PRO A 327 -20.50 -21.29 15.23
C PRO A 327 -21.67 -22.08 14.62
N GLY A 328 -22.43 -21.44 13.74
CA GLY A 328 -23.51 -22.11 13.00
C GLY A 328 -22.99 -23.20 12.07
N LEU A 329 -21.88 -22.92 11.35
CA LEU A 329 -21.22 -23.89 10.47
C LEU A 329 -20.62 -25.05 11.26
N LEU A 330 -19.95 -24.79 12.39
CA LEU A 330 -19.41 -25.83 13.28
C LEU A 330 -20.49 -26.81 13.73
N MET A 331 -21.66 -26.32 14.13
CA MET A 331 -22.79 -27.14 14.49
C MET A 331 -23.38 -27.92 13.29
N LEU A 332 -23.38 -27.32 12.10
CA LEU A 332 -23.88 -27.95 10.87
C LEU A 332 -22.98 -29.11 10.45
N PHE A 333 -21.65 -28.91 10.53
CA PHE A 333 -20.66 -29.93 10.12
C PHE A 333 -20.17 -30.81 11.27
N SER A 334 -20.69 -30.68 12.51
CA SER A 334 -20.22 -31.38 13.69
C SER A 334 -20.16 -32.90 13.48
N LYS A 335 -21.24 -33.49 12.93
CA LYS A 335 -21.34 -34.95 12.64
C LYS A 335 -20.36 -35.37 11.52
N ALA A 336 -20.11 -34.50 10.55
CA ALA A 336 -19.15 -34.80 9.49
C ALA A 336 -17.71 -34.72 10.02
N MET A 337 -17.41 -33.80 10.91
CA MET A 337 -16.11 -33.70 11.59
C MET A 337 -15.78 -34.97 12.37
N GLU A 338 -16.76 -35.57 13.06
CA GLU A 338 -16.57 -36.79 13.78
C GLU A 338 -16.30 -37.98 12.86
N ARG A 339 -17.03 -38.09 11.73
CA ARG A 339 -16.86 -39.16 10.73
C ARG A 339 -15.55 -39.07 9.96
N THR A 340 -15.02 -37.89 9.75
CA THR A 340 -13.81 -37.63 8.95
C THR A 340 -12.59 -37.39 9.82
N ARG A 341 -12.65 -37.65 11.13
CA ARG A 341 -11.55 -37.49 12.07
C ARG A 341 -10.37 -38.39 11.69
N HIS A 342 -9.18 -37.84 11.61
CA HIS A 342 -7.95 -38.58 11.34
C HIS A 342 -6.86 -38.21 12.35
N ARG A 343 -5.76 -38.93 12.33
CA ARG A 343 -4.62 -38.64 13.18
C ARG A 343 -3.92 -37.36 12.69
N SER A 344 -3.60 -36.47 13.61
CA SER A 344 -2.81 -35.25 13.28
C SER A 344 -1.49 -35.62 12.61
N PHE A 345 -1.18 -34.97 11.51
CA PHE A 345 0.11 -35.09 10.81
C PHE A 345 1.21 -34.28 11.50
N ILE A 346 0.84 -33.30 12.33
CA ILE A 346 1.79 -32.45 13.05
C ILE A 346 2.35 -33.23 14.24
N PRO A 347 3.68 -33.47 14.32
CA PRO A 347 4.31 -34.18 15.42
C PRO A 347 4.37 -33.30 16.68
N ARG A 348 4.44 -33.96 17.85
CA ARG A 348 4.82 -33.29 19.10
C ARG A 348 6.30 -32.90 19.07
N ILE A 349 6.61 -31.69 19.53
CA ILE A 349 7.96 -31.09 19.50
C ILE A 349 8.63 -31.02 20.89
N ASP A 350 8.30 -31.96 21.82
CA ASP A 350 8.85 -31.96 23.17
C ASP A 350 10.39 -31.93 23.19
N ARG A 351 11.03 -32.68 22.28
CA ARG A 351 12.48 -32.73 22.14
C ARG A 351 13.04 -31.38 21.69
N TRP A 352 12.33 -30.65 20.78
CA TRP A 352 12.67 -29.35 20.31
C TRP A 352 12.62 -28.33 21.45
N GLY A 353 11.53 -28.25 22.21
CA GLY A 353 11.39 -27.36 23.36
C GLY A 353 12.50 -27.55 24.39
N GLY A 354 12.85 -28.80 24.70
CA GLY A 354 13.98 -29.11 25.56
C GLY A 354 15.33 -28.70 25.00
N PHE A 355 15.55 -28.82 23.68
CA PHE A 355 16.77 -28.39 22.99
C PHE A 355 16.89 -26.87 22.99
N VAL A 356 15.84 -26.15 22.65
CA VAL A 356 15.77 -24.67 22.62
C VAL A 356 16.17 -24.09 23.98
N LEU A 357 15.64 -24.62 25.08
CA LEU A 357 15.97 -24.16 26.42
C LEU A 357 17.43 -24.45 26.85
N LYS A 358 18.06 -25.51 26.32
CA LYS A 358 19.47 -25.80 26.57
C LYS A 358 20.39 -24.75 25.93
N LEU A 359 19.99 -24.24 24.76
CA LEU A 359 20.77 -23.25 23.98
C LEU A 359 20.61 -21.80 24.45
N ARG A 360 19.83 -21.52 25.51
CA ARG A 360 19.53 -20.15 25.96
C ARG A 360 20.74 -19.26 26.25
N HIS A 361 21.86 -19.86 26.68
CA HIS A 361 23.09 -19.14 26.97
C HIS A 361 23.90 -18.74 25.72
N VAL A 362 23.56 -19.35 24.56
CA VAL A 362 24.17 -19.03 23.27
C VAL A 362 23.16 -18.32 22.37
N GLY A 363 21.91 -18.77 22.35
CA GLY A 363 20.86 -18.26 21.47
C GLY A 363 20.50 -16.80 21.76
N VAL A 364 20.34 -16.44 23.03
CA VAL A 364 19.99 -15.05 23.38
C VAL A 364 21.11 -14.06 23.08
N PRO A 365 22.40 -14.31 23.44
CA PRO A 365 23.50 -13.45 23.02
C PRO A 365 23.65 -13.34 21.49
N LEU A 366 23.49 -14.45 20.77
CA LEU A 366 23.53 -14.46 19.30
C LEU A 366 22.38 -13.61 18.71
N PHE A 367 21.18 -13.71 19.29
CA PHE A 367 20.06 -12.88 18.89
C PHE A 367 20.32 -11.39 19.14
N ILE A 368 20.94 -11.01 20.27
CA ILE A 368 21.32 -9.60 20.54
C ILE A 368 22.29 -9.10 19.48
N VAL A 369 23.28 -9.89 19.09
CA VAL A 369 24.22 -9.54 18.02
C VAL A 369 23.48 -9.40 16.68
N ALA A 370 22.57 -10.35 16.36
CA ALA A 370 21.75 -10.29 15.15
C ALA A 370 20.80 -9.09 15.15
N LEU A 371 20.23 -8.72 16.30
CA LEU A 371 19.38 -7.55 16.49
C LEU A 371 20.14 -6.25 16.20
N VAL A 372 21.32 -6.09 16.80
CA VAL A 372 22.16 -4.89 16.59
C VAL A 372 22.67 -4.84 15.14
N GLY A 373 23.15 -5.95 14.62
CA GLY A 373 23.59 -6.05 13.23
C GLY A 373 22.45 -5.79 12.24
N GLY A 374 21.28 -6.38 12.50
CA GLY A 374 20.07 -6.17 11.72
C GLY A 374 19.63 -4.71 11.70
N PHE A 375 19.67 -4.02 12.83
CA PHE A 375 19.37 -2.59 12.91
C PHE A 375 20.29 -1.75 12.01
N PHE A 376 21.60 -1.93 12.08
CA PHE A 376 22.53 -1.17 11.25
C PHE A 376 22.42 -1.51 9.76
N LEU A 377 22.17 -2.78 9.44
CA LEU A 377 22.05 -3.23 8.05
C LEU A 377 20.70 -2.84 7.44
N SER A 378 19.62 -2.87 8.20
CA SER A 378 18.31 -2.41 7.70
C SER A 378 18.29 -0.91 7.39
N ASN A 379 19.04 -0.11 8.16
CA ASN A 379 19.20 1.33 7.89
C ASN A 379 20.09 1.65 6.67
N ARG A 380 20.72 0.64 6.08
CA ARG A 380 21.50 0.75 4.83
C ARG A 380 20.76 0.15 3.64
N CYS A 381 19.51 -0.22 3.82
CA CYS A 381 18.67 -0.71 2.73
C CYS A 381 18.51 0.41 1.70
N PRO A 382 18.81 0.17 0.41
CA PRO A 382 18.55 1.13 -0.64
C PRO A 382 17.03 1.14 -0.89
N TYR A 383 16.40 2.27 -0.59
CA TYR A 383 15.01 2.51 -0.92
C TYR A 383 14.94 3.25 -2.24
N VAL A 384 13.97 2.88 -3.06
CA VAL A 384 13.63 3.53 -4.32
C VAL A 384 12.18 4.00 -4.27
N TYR A 385 11.90 5.08 -4.97
CA TYR A 385 10.62 5.78 -4.93
C TYR A 385 9.87 5.64 -6.25
N GLY A 386 10.60 5.53 -7.38
CA GLY A 386 10.08 5.18 -8.69
C GLY A 386 10.10 3.68 -8.98
N TYR A 387 9.56 3.30 -10.13
CA TYR A 387 9.45 1.89 -10.54
C TYR A 387 10.60 1.40 -11.41
N THR A 388 11.29 2.28 -12.09
CA THR A 388 12.32 2.00 -13.11
C THR A 388 13.50 1.17 -12.59
N GLN A 389 13.81 1.25 -11.30
CA GLN A 389 14.94 0.51 -10.69
C GLN A 389 14.57 -0.84 -10.07
N ILE A 390 13.31 -1.28 -10.17
CA ILE A 390 12.83 -2.51 -9.53
C ILE A 390 12.71 -3.64 -10.54
N GLU A 391 13.54 -4.67 -10.36
CA GLU A 391 13.40 -5.91 -11.13
C GLU A 391 12.27 -6.77 -10.58
N THR A 392 11.28 -7.08 -11.41
CA THR A 392 10.21 -8.03 -11.14
C THR A 392 10.52 -9.40 -11.68
N ALA A 393 9.97 -10.46 -11.08
CA ALA A 393 10.16 -11.84 -11.56
C ALA A 393 9.44 -12.11 -12.88
N ARG A 394 8.42 -11.33 -13.18
CA ARG A 394 7.65 -11.33 -14.44
C ARG A 394 7.49 -9.89 -14.87
N GLN A 395 7.51 -9.66 -16.16
CA GLN A 395 7.24 -8.37 -16.77
C GLN A 395 5.99 -8.49 -17.64
N ASN A 396 5.18 -7.43 -17.69
CA ASN A 396 4.10 -7.28 -18.64
C ASN A 396 4.63 -6.72 -19.98
N GLU A 397 3.77 -6.57 -20.97
CA GLU A 397 4.16 -6.07 -22.30
C GLU A 397 4.66 -4.63 -22.23
N SER A 398 4.00 -3.77 -21.45
CA SER A 398 4.39 -2.36 -21.28
C SER A 398 5.77 -2.23 -20.65
N GLN A 399 6.07 -2.97 -19.56
CA GLN A 399 7.38 -2.97 -18.91
C GLN A 399 8.50 -3.47 -19.83
N VAL A 400 8.20 -4.47 -20.69
CA VAL A 400 9.16 -4.95 -21.68
C VAL A 400 9.39 -3.89 -22.75
N ALA A 401 8.34 -3.18 -23.18
CA ALA A 401 8.42 -2.11 -24.16
C ALA A 401 9.23 -0.92 -23.60
N GLU A 402 8.86 -0.42 -22.42
CA GLU A 402 9.58 0.64 -21.71
C GLU A 402 11.08 0.31 -21.58
N GLN A 403 11.40 -0.90 -21.10
CA GLN A 403 12.79 -1.34 -20.96
C GLN A 403 13.52 -1.39 -22.31
N ARG A 404 12.86 -1.90 -23.37
CA ARG A 404 13.46 -1.98 -24.69
C ARG A 404 13.71 -0.63 -25.32
N VAL A 405 12.74 0.27 -25.21
CA VAL A 405 12.84 1.65 -25.72
C VAL A 405 13.96 2.36 -24.97
N SER A 406 13.96 2.29 -23.64
CA SER A 406 14.95 2.97 -22.81
C SER A 406 16.37 2.39 -22.98
N ASP A 407 16.53 1.08 -23.08
CA ASP A 407 17.84 0.45 -23.34
C ASP A 407 18.43 0.86 -24.70
N THR A 408 17.57 1.15 -25.70
CA THR A 408 17.99 1.46 -27.06
C THR A 408 18.16 2.97 -27.27
N PHE A 409 17.17 3.75 -26.90
CA PHE A 409 17.12 5.19 -27.19
C PHE A 409 17.36 6.09 -25.97
N GLY A 410 17.38 5.53 -24.78
CA GLY A 410 17.54 6.25 -23.54
C GLY A 410 16.21 6.49 -22.80
N THR A 411 16.31 6.79 -21.51
CA THR A 411 15.17 7.20 -20.69
C THR A 411 14.91 8.68 -20.92
N GLN A 412 13.64 9.06 -21.05
CA GLN A 412 13.22 10.45 -20.98
C GLN A 412 12.89 10.83 -19.56
N ASN A 413 13.41 11.95 -19.10
CA ASN A 413 13.09 12.54 -17.80
C ASN A 413 12.58 13.96 -18.03
N VAL A 414 11.30 14.06 -18.37
CA VAL A 414 10.65 15.33 -18.67
C VAL A 414 10.00 15.90 -17.40
N ILE A 415 10.29 17.16 -17.14
CA ILE A 415 9.72 17.92 -16.03
C ILE A 415 8.94 19.10 -16.61
N ALA A 416 7.69 19.24 -16.21
CA ALA A 416 6.92 20.44 -16.47
C ALA A 416 7.23 21.49 -15.39
N LEU A 417 7.68 22.65 -15.80
CA LEU A 417 7.89 23.81 -14.96
C LEU A 417 6.72 24.78 -15.18
N LEU A 418 5.92 25.01 -14.14
CA LEU A 418 4.78 25.91 -14.16
C LEU A 418 5.17 27.24 -13.51
N VAL A 419 5.00 28.32 -14.23
CA VAL A 419 5.29 29.70 -13.78
C VAL A 419 4.11 30.61 -14.07
N PRO A 420 3.93 31.72 -13.31
CA PRO A 420 2.87 32.69 -13.58
C PRO A 420 2.97 33.29 -14.97
N ARG A 421 1.83 33.34 -15.64
CA ARG A 421 1.71 34.00 -16.96
C ARG A 421 2.01 35.48 -16.91
N GLY A 422 2.68 36.02 -17.92
CA GLY A 422 2.69 37.45 -18.18
C GLY A 422 4.01 38.09 -18.64
N ASP A 423 5.13 37.38 -18.66
CA ASP A 423 6.45 37.94 -19.08
C ASP A 423 7.23 36.91 -19.92
N TYR A 424 7.03 36.96 -21.24
CA TYR A 424 7.74 36.11 -22.19
C TYR A 424 9.26 36.36 -22.22
N ASP A 425 9.70 37.59 -21.90
CA ASP A 425 11.14 37.90 -21.82
C ASP A 425 11.79 37.16 -20.64
N SER A 426 11.10 37.09 -19.51
CA SER A 426 11.55 36.30 -18.35
C SER A 426 11.52 34.81 -18.62
N GLU A 427 10.48 34.29 -19.31
CA GLU A 427 10.39 32.91 -19.75
C GLU A 427 11.58 32.54 -20.65
N LYS A 428 11.83 33.30 -21.71
CA LYS A 428 12.96 33.13 -22.64
C LYS A 428 14.30 33.13 -21.91
N ALA A 429 14.51 34.09 -21.04
CA ALA A 429 15.76 34.21 -20.27
C ALA A 429 15.95 33.04 -19.29
N LEU A 430 14.88 32.48 -18.75
CA LEU A 430 14.92 31.29 -17.89
C LEU A 430 15.24 30.03 -18.71
N LEU A 431 14.57 29.80 -19.85
CA LEU A 431 14.84 28.69 -20.76
C LEU A 431 16.31 28.68 -21.24
N GLU A 432 16.83 29.81 -21.73
CA GLU A 432 18.25 29.95 -22.14
C GLU A 432 19.22 29.56 -21.01
N ARG A 433 18.89 29.89 -19.78
CA ARG A 433 19.74 29.54 -18.63
C ARG A 433 19.66 28.07 -18.25
N LEU A 434 18.50 27.44 -18.38
CA LEU A 434 18.31 26.02 -18.12
C LEU A 434 19.00 25.19 -19.19
N GLU A 435 18.88 25.55 -20.48
CA GLU A 435 19.58 24.91 -21.58
C GLU A 435 21.11 25.02 -21.47
N ALA A 436 21.62 26.07 -20.83
CA ALA A 436 23.06 26.21 -20.57
C ALA A 436 23.59 25.27 -19.48
N CYS A 437 22.74 24.46 -18.81
CA CYS A 437 23.14 23.50 -17.83
C CYS A 437 23.46 22.14 -18.49
N ASP A 438 24.57 21.51 -18.11
CA ASP A 438 25.01 20.21 -18.65
C ASP A 438 24.00 19.07 -18.39
N GLN A 439 23.08 19.25 -17.44
CA GLN A 439 22.05 18.27 -17.01
C GLN A 439 20.77 18.38 -17.83
N VAL A 440 20.59 19.42 -18.60
CA VAL A 440 19.42 19.64 -19.46
C VAL A 440 19.76 19.23 -20.87
N ASP A 441 18.95 18.40 -21.46
CA ASP A 441 19.05 18.00 -22.85
C ASP A 441 18.42 19.07 -23.75
N TYR A 442 17.16 19.41 -23.43
CA TYR A 442 16.49 20.59 -24.02
C TYR A 442 15.49 21.18 -23.02
N ALA A 443 15.16 22.45 -23.20
CA ALA A 443 14.07 23.12 -22.49
C ALA A 443 13.19 23.83 -23.51
N MET A 444 11.87 23.61 -23.45
CA MET A 444 10.92 24.12 -24.42
C MET A 444 9.80 24.89 -23.73
N GLY A 445 9.45 26.01 -24.27
CA GLY A 445 8.31 26.84 -23.87
C GLY A 445 7.88 27.71 -25.05
N LEU A 446 6.76 28.41 -24.90
CA LEU A 446 6.23 29.25 -26.00
C LEU A 446 7.23 30.25 -26.50
N SER A 447 8.14 30.77 -25.65
CA SER A 447 9.09 31.81 -25.97
C SER A 447 10.34 31.37 -26.72
N ASN A 448 10.56 30.06 -26.92
CA ASN A 448 11.68 29.56 -27.72
C ASN A 448 11.26 28.63 -28.87
N ILE A 449 9.97 28.46 -29.13
CA ILE A 449 9.50 27.75 -30.33
C ILE A 449 9.69 28.65 -31.53
N GLU A 450 10.61 28.26 -32.42
CA GLU A 450 10.83 28.96 -33.68
C GLU A 450 9.73 28.61 -34.69
N VAL A 451 9.24 29.62 -35.42
CA VAL A 451 8.16 29.46 -36.41
C VAL A 451 8.68 29.73 -37.83
N MET A 452 9.29 30.90 -38.10
CA MET A 452 9.80 31.29 -39.40
C MET A 452 10.92 32.31 -39.24
N ASP A 453 11.95 32.25 -40.10
CA ASP A 453 13.05 33.23 -40.25
C ASP A 453 13.75 33.62 -38.93
N GLY A 454 13.85 32.71 -37.95
CA GLY A 454 14.47 32.95 -36.64
C GLY A 454 13.60 33.74 -35.66
N HIS A 455 12.29 33.87 -35.93
CA HIS A 455 11.32 34.45 -35.01
C HIS A 455 10.61 33.37 -34.20
N THR A 456 10.43 33.63 -32.90
CA THR A 456 9.68 32.77 -32.00
C THR A 456 8.19 33.14 -31.92
N LEU A 457 7.35 32.23 -31.46
CA LEU A 457 5.89 32.45 -31.31
C LEU A 457 5.54 33.68 -30.48
N THR A 458 6.36 34.04 -29.55
CA THR A 458 6.12 35.16 -28.61
C THR A 458 6.85 36.46 -29.00
N ASP A 459 7.66 36.44 -30.05
CA ASP A 459 8.34 37.66 -30.51
C ASP A 459 7.31 38.70 -30.93
N ALA A 460 7.41 39.88 -30.36
CA ALA A 460 6.54 41.02 -30.71
C ALA A 460 7.01 41.66 -32.00
N LEU A 461 6.25 41.47 -33.08
CA LEU A 461 6.57 42.03 -34.38
C LEU A 461 5.81 43.32 -34.66
N THR A 462 6.52 44.29 -35.30
CA THR A 462 5.91 45.49 -35.85
C THR A 462 5.21 45.16 -37.19
N PRO A 463 4.26 45.99 -37.68
CA PRO A 463 3.58 45.74 -38.96
C PRO A 463 4.57 45.55 -40.13
N ARG A 464 5.70 46.21 -40.08
CA ARG A 464 6.73 46.05 -41.10
C ARG A 464 7.41 44.68 -41.03
N GLN A 465 7.83 44.28 -39.87
CA GLN A 465 8.47 42.97 -39.66
C GLN A 465 7.50 41.82 -40.01
N PHE A 466 6.24 41.93 -39.59
CA PHE A 466 5.23 40.94 -39.89
C PHE A 466 4.95 40.85 -41.42
N SER A 467 4.88 42.00 -42.13
CA SER A 467 4.72 42.05 -43.59
C SER A 467 5.90 41.40 -44.31
N GLU A 468 7.15 41.66 -43.83
CA GLU A 468 8.39 41.11 -44.42
C GLU A 468 8.46 39.58 -44.21
N MET A 469 8.00 39.06 -43.05
CA MET A 469 8.00 37.66 -42.71
C MET A 469 6.91 36.87 -43.48
N THR A 470 5.70 37.42 -43.58
CA THR A 470 4.55 36.72 -44.19
C THR A 470 4.39 36.97 -45.68
N ASP A 471 5.21 37.83 -46.28
CA ASP A 471 5.10 38.35 -47.67
C ASP A 471 3.72 38.96 -47.97
N LEU A 472 2.98 39.43 -46.94
CA LEU A 472 1.71 40.13 -47.06
C LEU A 472 1.92 41.60 -47.36
N ASP A 473 0.95 42.22 -48.08
CA ASP A 473 0.98 43.62 -48.38
C ASP A 473 0.99 44.49 -47.09
N TYR A 474 1.96 45.36 -46.94
CA TYR A 474 2.14 46.24 -45.78
C TYR A 474 0.88 47.05 -45.42
N GLU A 475 0.11 47.50 -46.44
CA GLU A 475 -1.14 48.24 -46.17
C GLU A 475 -2.20 47.37 -45.55
N LEU A 476 -2.27 46.04 -45.92
CA LEU A 476 -3.16 45.05 -45.35
C LEU A 476 -2.76 44.73 -43.90
N VAL A 477 -1.48 44.53 -43.64
CA VAL A 477 -0.93 44.28 -42.31
C VAL A 477 -1.18 45.50 -41.38
N CYS A 478 -1.00 46.72 -41.84
CA CYS A 478 -1.33 47.93 -41.08
C CYS A 478 -2.84 48.00 -40.74
N LEU A 479 -3.73 47.54 -41.63
CA LEU A 479 -5.15 47.46 -41.34
C LEU A 479 -5.43 46.39 -40.25
N LEU A 480 -4.81 45.22 -40.34
CA LEU A 480 -4.91 44.14 -39.38
C LEU A 480 -4.47 44.58 -37.97
N TYR A 481 -3.27 45.20 -37.84
CA TYR A 481 -2.78 45.75 -36.59
C TYR A 481 -3.66 46.85 -36.02
N THR A 482 -4.26 47.68 -36.87
CA THR A 482 -5.20 48.72 -36.45
C THR A 482 -6.50 48.07 -35.88
N ALA A 483 -6.99 47.04 -36.54
CA ALA A 483 -8.17 46.27 -36.06
C ALA A 483 -7.88 45.60 -34.74
N TYR A 484 -6.75 44.92 -34.64
CA TYR A 484 -6.30 44.28 -33.38
C TYR A 484 -6.22 45.25 -32.21
N ALA A 485 -5.55 46.40 -32.41
CA ALA A 485 -5.45 47.45 -31.39
C ALA A 485 -6.78 48.11 -31.02
N ALA A 486 -7.81 47.97 -31.85
CA ALA A 486 -9.15 48.48 -31.59
C ALA A 486 -10.02 47.50 -30.81
N GLU A 487 -9.80 46.19 -30.98
CA GLU A 487 -10.57 45.12 -30.36
C GLU A 487 -9.94 44.64 -29.04
N GLU A 488 -8.59 44.59 -28.96
CA GLU A 488 -7.85 44.11 -27.77
C GLU A 488 -7.45 45.27 -26.84
N GLU A 489 -8.13 45.39 -25.72
CA GLU A 489 -7.82 46.40 -24.69
C GLU A 489 -6.49 46.16 -23.97
N ALA A 490 -5.98 44.94 -23.96
CA ALA A 490 -4.76 44.52 -23.22
C ALA A 490 -3.49 45.22 -23.73
N TYR A 491 -3.38 45.52 -25.03
CA TYR A 491 -2.21 46.14 -25.64
C TYR A 491 -2.33 47.66 -25.74
N GLY A 492 -3.40 48.25 -25.24
CA GLY A 492 -3.57 49.67 -25.09
C GLY A 492 -3.72 50.45 -26.41
N ARG A 493 -3.71 51.76 -26.27
CA ARG A 493 -3.83 52.64 -27.44
C ARG A 493 -2.48 52.77 -28.14
N ILE A 494 -2.47 52.81 -29.46
CA ILE A 494 -1.29 53.12 -30.26
C ILE A 494 -0.73 54.49 -29.83
N VAL A 495 0.40 54.46 -29.13
CA VAL A 495 1.09 55.66 -28.64
C VAL A 495 2.38 55.81 -29.45
N GLY A 496 2.46 56.80 -30.29
CA GLY A 496 3.68 57.05 -31.08
C GLY A 496 3.60 56.71 -32.56
N GLY A 497 2.61 55.94 -32.98
CA GLY A 497 2.38 55.56 -34.39
C GLY A 497 2.24 54.03 -34.55
N LEU A 498 1.66 53.63 -35.66
CA LEU A 498 1.46 52.19 -35.97
C LEU A 498 2.80 51.49 -36.28
N ASP A 499 3.78 52.24 -36.82
CA ASP A 499 5.09 51.66 -37.17
C ASP A 499 5.90 51.12 -35.99
N ASP A 500 5.63 51.61 -34.77
CA ASP A 500 6.30 51.19 -33.54
C ASP A 500 5.42 50.27 -32.67
N TYR A 501 4.22 49.95 -33.12
CA TYR A 501 3.29 49.08 -32.40
C TYR A 501 3.61 47.60 -32.71
N ALA A 502 4.09 46.86 -31.72
CA ALA A 502 4.46 45.47 -31.87
C ALA A 502 3.47 44.56 -31.10
N VAL A 503 3.13 43.45 -31.72
CA VAL A 503 2.20 42.44 -31.20
C VAL A 503 2.88 41.05 -31.25
N PRO A 504 2.75 40.21 -30.25
CA PRO A 504 3.27 38.84 -30.32
C PRO A 504 2.77 38.10 -31.56
N LEU A 505 3.65 37.37 -32.20
CA LEU A 505 3.35 36.68 -33.46
C LEU A 505 2.15 35.76 -33.31
N MET A 506 2.11 34.99 -32.24
CA MET A 506 1.00 34.07 -31.93
C MET A 506 -0.35 34.80 -31.84
N ASP A 507 -0.41 35.91 -31.08
CA ASP A 507 -1.65 36.64 -30.89
C ASP A 507 -2.14 37.26 -32.23
N MET A 508 -1.20 37.75 -33.04
CA MET A 508 -1.52 38.27 -34.33
C MET A 508 -1.98 37.21 -35.32
N PHE A 509 -1.41 35.99 -35.25
CA PHE A 509 -1.83 34.86 -36.06
C PHE A 509 -3.26 34.45 -35.75
N PHE A 510 -3.60 34.22 -34.49
CA PHE A 510 -4.97 33.84 -34.08
C PHE A 510 -5.98 34.93 -34.46
N PHE A 511 -5.65 36.19 -34.26
CA PHE A 511 -6.47 37.29 -34.68
C PHE A 511 -6.67 37.33 -36.19
N ALA A 512 -5.63 37.09 -36.97
CA ALA A 512 -5.70 37.06 -38.44
C ALA A 512 -6.57 35.90 -38.93
N TYR A 513 -6.44 34.73 -38.28
CA TYR A 513 -7.27 33.53 -38.55
C TYR A 513 -8.75 33.83 -38.31
N ASP A 514 -9.10 34.37 -37.15
CA ASP A 514 -10.51 34.73 -36.82
C ASP A 514 -11.08 35.71 -37.84
N LYS A 515 -10.27 36.68 -38.33
CA LYS A 515 -10.71 37.61 -39.36
C LYS A 515 -10.84 36.97 -40.75
N ALA A 516 -10.08 35.94 -41.06
CA ALA A 516 -10.24 35.14 -42.29
C ALA A 516 -11.54 34.31 -42.22
N GLU A 517 -11.83 33.67 -41.10
CA GLU A 517 -13.09 32.93 -40.88
C GLU A 517 -14.31 33.87 -40.96
N GLU A 518 -14.23 35.10 -40.43
CA GLU A 518 -15.27 36.09 -40.54
C GLU A 518 -15.51 36.58 -41.98
N GLY A 519 -14.64 36.17 -42.94
CA GLY A 519 -14.76 36.48 -44.37
C GLY A 519 -14.22 37.85 -44.77
N TYR A 520 -13.29 38.42 -44.01
CA TYR A 520 -12.60 39.64 -44.37
C TYR A 520 -11.50 39.39 -45.40
N VAL A 521 -11.02 38.15 -45.55
CA VAL A 521 -10.01 37.74 -46.53
C VAL A 521 -10.61 36.61 -47.39
N ASP A 522 -10.44 36.67 -48.69
CA ASP A 522 -10.96 35.66 -49.65
C ASP A 522 -9.79 34.72 -49.99
N LEU A 523 -9.78 33.52 -49.34
CA LEU A 523 -8.75 32.50 -49.53
C LEU A 523 -9.27 31.42 -50.49
N ASP A 524 -8.36 30.80 -51.25
CA ASP A 524 -8.76 29.61 -52.02
C ASP A 524 -8.82 28.36 -51.14
N GLU A 525 -9.40 27.26 -51.65
CA GLU A 525 -9.63 26.01 -50.85
C GLU A 525 -8.30 25.41 -50.35
N GLY A 526 -7.19 25.56 -51.07
CA GLY A 526 -5.88 25.05 -50.62
C GLY A 526 -5.28 25.92 -49.52
N GLN A 527 -5.31 27.25 -49.71
CA GLN A 527 -4.84 28.19 -48.70
C GLN A 527 -5.62 28.10 -47.39
N GLN A 528 -6.94 27.86 -47.47
CA GLN A 528 -7.77 27.64 -46.28
C GLN A 528 -7.35 26.40 -45.56
N ALA A 529 -7.12 25.27 -46.26
CA ALA A 529 -6.70 24.02 -45.64
C ALA A 529 -5.33 24.16 -44.96
N ASP A 530 -4.35 24.79 -45.63
CA ASP A 530 -3.02 25.04 -45.06
C ASP A 530 -3.09 25.95 -43.81
N LEU A 531 -4.01 26.92 -43.81
CA LEU A 531 -4.23 27.80 -42.66
C LEU A 531 -4.93 27.09 -41.49
N ASP A 532 -5.89 26.23 -41.80
CA ASP A 532 -6.61 25.43 -40.79
C ASP A 532 -5.65 24.43 -40.13
N ASP A 533 -4.78 23.79 -40.90
CA ASP A 533 -3.76 22.86 -40.37
C ASP A 533 -2.77 23.58 -39.43
N LEU A 534 -2.28 24.76 -39.85
CA LEU A 534 -1.38 25.57 -39.03
C LEU A 534 -2.09 26.10 -37.76
N TYR A 535 -3.37 26.45 -37.86
CA TYR A 535 -4.16 26.86 -36.69
C TYR A 535 -4.26 25.73 -35.68
N GLU A 536 -4.57 24.50 -36.13
CA GLU A 536 -4.69 23.35 -35.28
C GLU A 536 -3.36 23.04 -34.55
N GLN A 537 -2.24 23.10 -35.24
CA GLN A 537 -0.91 22.87 -34.65
C GLN A 537 -0.57 23.96 -33.59
N LEU A 538 -0.80 25.21 -33.91
CA LEU A 538 -0.53 26.33 -32.98
C LEU A 538 -1.49 26.36 -31.80
N ASP A 539 -2.77 26.00 -32.00
CA ASP A 539 -3.75 25.90 -30.93
C ASP A 539 -3.42 24.73 -29.98
N ASN A 540 -3.01 23.59 -30.53
CA ASN A 540 -2.52 22.46 -29.74
C ASN A 540 -1.29 22.85 -28.89
N ALA A 541 -0.33 23.58 -29.45
CA ALA A 541 0.81 24.08 -28.67
C ALA A 541 0.35 25.07 -27.58
N ARG A 542 -0.57 25.97 -27.94
CA ARG A 542 -1.12 26.95 -27.02
C ARG A 542 -1.84 26.31 -25.83
N VAL A 543 -2.78 25.40 -26.07
CA VAL A 543 -3.55 24.76 -24.97
C VAL A 543 -2.71 23.89 -24.06
N GLN A 544 -1.60 23.38 -24.58
CA GLN A 544 -0.64 22.61 -23.78
C GLN A 544 0.27 23.48 -22.90
N MET A 545 0.66 24.67 -23.38
CA MET A 545 1.70 25.48 -22.75
C MET A 545 1.19 26.77 -22.11
N LEU A 546 0.02 27.26 -22.51
CA LEU A 546 -0.54 28.52 -22.03
C LEU A 546 -1.86 28.27 -21.32
N GLY A 547 -1.85 28.37 -20.00
CA GLY A 547 -3.04 28.35 -19.15
C GLY A 547 -3.63 29.78 -18.96
N GLU A 548 -4.67 29.85 -18.14
CA GLU A 548 -5.33 31.11 -17.79
C GLU A 548 -4.41 32.00 -16.93
N ASN A 549 -3.75 31.40 -15.92
CA ASN A 549 -2.90 32.09 -14.96
C ASN A 549 -1.43 31.64 -15.00
N TYR A 550 -1.12 30.50 -15.60
CA TYR A 550 0.20 29.87 -15.63
C TYR A 550 0.66 29.58 -17.06
N ILE A 551 1.98 29.45 -17.21
CA ILE A 551 2.65 28.99 -18.42
C ILE A 551 3.37 27.69 -18.05
N ARG A 552 3.31 26.67 -18.92
CA ARG A 552 4.02 25.40 -18.78
C ARG A 552 5.23 25.39 -19.69
N MET A 553 6.40 25.14 -19.12
CA MET A 553 7.64 24.85 -19.84
C MET A 553 8.01 23.39 -19.64
N LEU A 554 8.52 22.72 -20.65
CA LEU A 554 8.98 21.33 -20.58
C LEU A 554 10.50 21.30 -20.56
N ILE A 555 11.08 20.61 -19.60
CA ILE A 555 12.52 20.49 -19.41
C ILE A 555 12.87 19.01 -19.44
N ASN A 556 13.60 18.57 -20.46
CA ASN A 556 14.11 17.21 -20.53
C ASN A 556 15.49 17.13 -19.89
N LEU A 557 15.65 16.25 -18.93
CA LEU A 557 16.88 16.08 -18.17
C LEU A 557 17.71 14.90 -18.72
N ASN A 558 18.99 15.13 -18.89
CA ASN A 558 19.97 14.07 -19.16
C ASN A 558 20.42 13.39 -17.84
N LEU A 559 19.46 13.11 -16.95
CA LEU A 559 19.66 12.47 -15.66
C LEU A 559 18.60 11.38 -15.48
N PRO A 560 18.90 10.33 -14.74
CA PRO A 560 17.87 9.33 -14.42
C PRO A 560 16.75 9.98 -13.59
N GLU A 561 15.55 9.44 -13.65
CA GLU A 561 14.37 9.93 -12.90
C GLU A 561 14.64 10.02 -11.40
N GLU A 562 15.33 9.05 -10.83
CA GLU A 562 15.62 8.98 -9.41
C GLU A 562 17.13 8.98 -9.12
N GLY A 563 17.54 9.84 -8.20
CA GLY A 563 18.91 9.88 -7.73
C GLY A 563 19.27 11.18 -6.98
N ALA A 564 20.38 11.12 -6.23
CA ALA A 564 20.83 12.28 -5.46
C ALA A 564 21.22 13.47 -6.35
N GLU A 565 21.70 13.22 -7.57
CA GLU A 565 22.07 14.24 -8.54
C GLU A 565 20.82 14.89 -9.12
N THR A 566 19.85 14.09 -9.54
CA THR A 566 18.55 14.55 -10.04
C THR A 566 17.83 15.38 -8.99
N PHE A 567 17.70 14.89 -7.77
CA PHE A 567 17.05 15.63 -6.67
C PHE A 567 17.76 16.95 -6.31
N ALA A 568 19.09 17.00 -6.43
CA ALA A 568 19.84 18.24 -6.25
C ALA A 568 19.63 19.22 -7.43
N PHE A 569 19.43 18.69 -8.64
CA PHE A 569 19.20 19.50 -9.82
C PHE A 569 17.78 20.12 -9.83
N LEU A 570 16.74 19.40 -9.36
CA LEU A 570 15.40 19.98 -9.16
C LEU A 570 15.46 21.26 -8.31
N GLN A 571 16.23 21.24 -7.22
CA GLN A 571 16.45 22.45 -6.41
C GLN A 571 17.23 23.55 -7.15
N THR A 572 17.98 23.18 -8.19
CA THR A 572 18.69 24.15 -9.02
C THR A 572 17.73 24.81 -10.00
N ILE A 573 16.83 24.06 -10.63
CA ILE A 573 15.76 24.60 -11.48
C ILE A 573 14.94 25.61 -10.70
N HIS A 574 14.50 25.26 -9.48
CA HIS A 574 13.79 26.19 -8.60
C HIS A 574 14.55 27.48 -8.37
N ARG A 575 15.81 27.37 -8.00
CA ARG A 575 16.65 28.54 -7.71
C ARG A 575 16.88 29.42 -8.93
N GLU A 576 16.93 28.86 -10.13
CA GLU A 576 17.02 29.66 -11.36
C GLU A 576 15.67 30.33 -11.68
N ALA A 577 14.54 29.62 -11.48
CA ALA A 577 13.19 30.17 -11.65
C ALA A 577 12.86 31.30 -10.65
N GLU A 578 13.29 31.18 -9.38
CA GLU A 578 13.15 32.22 -8.34
C GLU A 578 13.81 33.57 -8.67
N ARG A 579 14.65 33.62 -9.68
CA ARG A 579 15.25 34.89 -10.13
C ARG A 579 14.29 35.74 -10.91
N TYR A 580 13.28 35.12 -11.49
CA TYR A 580 12.31 35.76 -12.40
C TYR A 580 10.90 35.75 -11.83
N TYR A 581 10.57 34.75 -10.98
CA TYR A 581 9.24 34.51 -10.43
C TYR A 581 9.29 34.44 -8.91
N ASP A 582 8.14 34.61 -8.27
CA ASP A 582 8.04 34.43 -6.82
C ASP A 582 8.09 32.93 -6.45
N ALA A 583 8.90 32.56 -5.46
CA ALA A 583 9.15 31.19 -5.07
C ALA A 583 7.87 30.37 -4.79
N ASP A 584 6.87 31.00 -4.17
CA ASP A 584 5.59 30.35 -3.83
C ASP A 584 4.66 30.15 -5.04
N SER A 585 5.05 30.61 -6.23
CA SER A 585 4.26 30.52 -7.47
C SER A 585 4.91 29.66 -8.56
N VAL A 586 5.99 28.98 -8.25
CA VAL A 586 6.72 28.09 -9.17
C VAL A 586 6.45 26.67 -8.76
N TYR A 587 6.06 25.81 -9.71
CA TYR A 587 5.79 24.39 -9.47
C TYR A 587 6.56 23.54 -10.49
N LEU A 588 7.18 22.46 -9.98
CA LEU A 588 7.81 21.42 -10.79
C LEU A 588 6.96 20.16 -10.74
N VAL A 589 6.64 19.60 -11.90
CA VAL A 589 5.78 18.43 -12.04
C VAL A 589 6.43 17.41 -12.98
N GLY A 590 6.52 16.17 -12.55
CA GLY A 590 7.09 15.06 -13.31
C GLY A 590 7.44 13.89 -12.39
N ASP A 591 7.89 12.77 -12.96
CA ASP A 591 8.21 11.57 -12.19
C ASP A 591 9.32 11.83 -11.18
N SER A 592 10.38 12.53 -11.58
CA SER A 592 11.48 12.92 -10.69
C SER A 592 11.03 13.78 -9.51
N THR A 593 10.04 14.65 -9.69
CA THR A 593 9.51 15.49 -8.61
C THR A 593 8.61 14.69 -7.68
N SER A 594 7.83 13.76 -8.22
CA SER A 594 7.04 12.79 -7.46
C SER A 594 7.93 11.93 -6.57
N ASP A 595 9.01 11.38 -7.14
CA ASP A 595 9.98 10.57 -6.42
C ASP A 595 10.70 11.36 -5.33
N TYR A 596 11.03 12.61 -5.60
CA TYR A 596 11.60 13.52 -4.60
C TYR A 596 10.65 13.74 -3.41
N ASP A 597 9.40 14.07 -3.68
CA ASP A 597 8.38 14.31 -2.65
C ASP A 597 8.09 13.05 -1.83
N LEU A 598 8.05 11.88 -2.49
CA LEU A 598 7.94 10.58 -1.83
C LEU A 598 9.15 10.31 -0.92
N SER A 599 10.36 10.66 -1.36
CA SER A 599 11.59 10.46 -0.58
C SER A 599 11.61 11.29 0.70
N VAL A 600 11.15 12.54 0.62
CA VAL A 600 11.04 13.47 1.76
C VAL A 600 9.97 12.98 2.75
N SER A 601 8.80 12.59 2.23
CA SER A 601 7.69 12.08 3.03
C SER A 601 8.06 10.75 3.72
N PHE A 602 8.76 9.85 3.03
CA PHE A 602 9.19 8.55 3.56
C PHE A 602 10.04 8.68 4.81
N ALA A 603 10.99 9.61 4.86
CA ALA A 603 11.88 9.77 6.00
C ALA A 603 11.10 10.03 7.31
N ARG A 604 10.01 10.78 7.24
CA ARG A 604 9.13 11.07 8.36
C ARG A 604 8.19 9.92 8.66
N ASP A 605 7.57 9.34 7.63
CA ASP A 605 6.60 8.25 7.74
C ASP A 605 7.23 7.00 8.33
N ASN A 606 8.48 6.69 7.96
CA ASN A 606 9.24 5.58 8.52
C ASN A 606 9.39 5.67 10.06
N ILE A 607 9.76 6.85 10.56
CA ILE A 607 9.87 7.06 12.02
C ILE A 607 8.49 6.98 12.68
N MET A 608 7.49 7.61 12.07
CA MET A 608 6.13 7.67 12.60
C MET A 608 5.52 6.28 12.73
N ILE A 609 5.56 5.46 11.66
CA ILE A 609 5.04 4.09 11.68
C ILE A 609 5.79 3.25 12.71
N SER A 610 7.12 3.29 12.71
CA SER A 610 7.95 2.49 13.62
C SER A 610 7.63 2.79 15.09
N VAL A 611 7.46 4.05 15.46
CA VAL A 611 7.15 4.46 16.82
C VAL A 611 5.69 4.18 17.17
N LEU A 612 4.76 4.58 16.32
CA LEU A 612 3.32 4.47 16.60
C LEU A 612 2.87 3.01 16.69
N SER A 613 3.32 2.15 15.76
CA SER A 613 2.99 0.72 15.79
C SER A 613 3.48 0.06 17.08
N VAL A 614 4.71 0.34 17.52
CA VAL A 614 5.25 -0.15 18.79
C VAL A 614 4.42 0.35 19.97
N VAL A 615 4.10 1.66 20.02
CA VAL A 615 3.33 2.25 21.11
C VAL A 615 1.92 1.67 21.19
N PHE A 616 1.21 1.59 20.07
CA PHE A 616 -0.14 1.04 20.03
C PHE A 616 -0.18 -0.42 20.45
N VAL A 617 0.76 -1.23 19.96
CA VAL A 617 0.86 -2.64 20.35
C VAL A 617 1.23 -2.78 21.83
N ILE A 618 2.13 -1.95 22.38
CA ILE A 618 2.43 -1.94 23.81
C ILE A 618 1.16 -1.70 24.62
N ILE A 619 0.38 -0.69 24.27
CA ILE A 619 -0.86 -0.36 24.96
C ILE A 619 -1.81 -1.56 25.01
N VAL A 620 -2.04 -2.21 23.87
CA VAL A 620 -2.91 -3.39 23.78
C VAL A 620 -2.37 -4.55 24.64
N LEU A 621 -1.08 -4.84 24.55
CA LEU A 621 -0.46 -5.92 25.31
C LEU A 621 -0.43 -5.65 26.82
N LEU A 622 -0.29 -4.40 27.26
CA LEU A 622 -0.40 -4.01 28.67
C LEU A 622 -1.77 -4.38 29.25
N PHE A 623 -2.84 -4.10 28.51
CA PHE A 623 -4.19 -4.48 28.92
C PHE A 623 -4.42 -5.99 28.88
N THR A 624 -3.87 -6.67 27.87
CA THR A 624 -4.04 -8.11 27.67
C THR A 624 -3.33 -8.91 28.75
N PHE A 625 -2.06 -8.63 29.03
CA PHE A 625 -1.24 -9.42 29.94
C PHE A 625 -1.11 -8.86 31.35
N GLN A 626 -1.57 -7.65 31.60
CA GLN A 626 -1.48 -6.98 32.90
C GLN A 626 -0.05 -7.01 33.49
N SER A 627 0.94 -6.83 32.62
CA SER A 627 2.35 -6.80 32.97
C SER A 627 3.08 -5.83 32.05
N VAL A 628 4.02 -5.04 32.57
CA VAL A 628 4.84 -4.13 31.75
C VAL A 628 6.00 -4.85 31.09
N GLY A 629 6.56 -5.83 31.75
CA GLY A 629 7.76 -6.54 31.28
C GLY A 629 7.48 -7.45 30.08
N LEU A 630 6.33 -8.10 30.03
CA LEU A 630 6.02 -9.05 28.98
C LEU A 630 5.88 -8.40 27.59
N PRO A 631 5.13 -7.30 27.40
CA PRO A 631 5.07 -6.58 26.14
C PRO A 631 6.43 -6.20 25.58
N ILE A 632 7.32 -5.68 26.44
CA ILE A 632 8.67 -5.26 26.02
C ILE A 632 9.46 -6.46 25.47
N LEU A 633 9.38 -7.62 26.12
CA LEU A 633 10.07 -8.85 25.66
C LEU A 633 9.51 -9.35 24.33
N LEU A 634 8.18 -9.29 24.15
CA LEU A 634 7.53 -9.72 22.90
C LEU A 634 7.91 -8.80 21.73
N ILE A 635 7.82 -7.50 21.94
CA ILE A 635 8.16 -6.51 20.91
C ILE A 635 9.64 -6.59 20.53
N LEU A 636 10.54 -6.83 21.48
CA LEU A 636 11.97 -6.99 21.17
C LEU A 636 12.20 -8.11 20.15
N VAL A 637 11.45 -9.22 20.24
CA VAL A 637 11.58 -10.35 19.31
C VAL A 637 11.00 -9.98 17.94
N ILE A 638 9.82 -9.33 17.92
CA ILE A 638 9.16 -8.98 16.65
C ILE A 638 9.90 -7.84 15.95
N GLN A 639 10.30 -6.78 16.68
CA GLN A 639 11.10 -5.70 16.10
C GLN A 639 12.45 -6.24 15.58
N GLY A 640 13.05 -7.19 16.30
CA GLY A 640 14.23 -7.88 15.81
C GLY A 640 13.99 -8.66 14.52
N SER A 641 12.81 -9.27 14.36
CA SER A 641 12.46 -9.96 13.10
C SER A 641 12.34 -8.99 11.94
N ILE A 642 11.79 -7.79 12.17
CA ILE A 642 11.65 -6.74 11.15
C ILE A 642 13.04 -6.26 10.71
N TRP A 643 13.93 -5.90 11.63
CA TRP A 643 15.28 -5.45 11.29
C TRP A 643 16.10 -6.54 10.59
N ILE A 644 15.99 -7.80 11.03
CA ILE A 644 16.64 -8.92 10.33
C ILE A 644 16.05 -9.11 8.93
N ASN A 645 14.74 -8.97 8.73
CA ASN A 645 14.10 -9.05 7.42
C ASN A 645 14.69 -8.05 6.44
N PHE A 646 14.77 -6.78 6.83
CA PHE A 646 15.28 -5.71 5.97
C PHE A 646 16.83 -5.61 5.96
N SER A 647 17.54 -6.39 6.77
CA SER A 647 18.99 -6.52 6.64
C SER A 647 19.42 -7.29 5.39
N PHE A 648 18.59 -8.17 4.85
CA PHE A 648 18.93 -8.96 3.65
C PHE A 648 19.09 -8.08 2.41
N PRO A 649 18.12 -7.23 2.03
CA PRO A 649 18.31 -6.28 0.92
C PRO A 649 19.41 -5.26 1.23
N GLY A 650 19.56 -4.81 2.47
CA GLY A 650 20.68 -3.95 2.87
C GLY A 650 22.08 -4.59 2.69
N MET A 651 22.20 -5.91 2.85
CA MET A 651 23.43 -6.65 2.55
C MET A 651 23.62 -6.90 1.05
N ALA A 652 22.53 -7.24 0.34
CA ALA A 652 22.57 -7.54 -1.08
C ALA A 652 22.62 -6.28 -1.96
N GLN A 653 22.42 -5.09 -1.37
CA GLN A 653 22.24 -3.82 -2.08
C GLN A 653 21.14 -3.90 -3.16
N LYS A 654 20.12 -4.73 -2.92
CA LYS A 654 18.94 -4.86 -3.79
C LYS A 654 17.97 -3.72 -3.42
N PRO A 655 17.57 -2.89 -4.37
CA PRO A 655 16.59 -1.83 -4.11
C PRO A 655 15.25 -2.41 -3.69
N ILE A 656 14.56 -1.69 -2.82
CA ILE A 656 13.19 -2.01 -2.38
C ILE A 656 12.34 -0.77 -2.52
N PHE A 657 11.16 -0.94 -3.08
CA PHE A 657 10.17 0.12 -3.10
C PHE A 657 9.80 0.55 -1.68
N PHE A 658 9.90 1.83 -1.40
CA PHE A 658 9.75 2.39 -0.05
C PHE A 658 8.43 2.00 0.64
N LEU A 659 7.33 1.94 -0.13
CA LEU A 659 6.02 1.58 0.36
C LEU A 659 5.98 0.14 0.89
N SER A 660 6.71 -0.78 0.24
CA SER A 660 6.83 -2.17 0.70
C SER A 660 7.43 -2.27 2.10
N TYR A 661 8.41 -1.42 2.42
CA TYR A 661 8.99 -1.34 3.76
C TYR A 661 7.97 -0.88 4.80
N LEU A 662 7.25 0.21 4.53
CA LEU A 662 6.30 0.81 5.45
C LEU A 662 5.14 -0.13 5.76
N ILE A 663 4.53 -0.68 4.72
CA ILE A 663 3.39 -1.61 4.82
C ILE A 663 3.78 -2.89 5.56
N VAL A 664 4.88 -3.52 5.16
CA VAL A 664 5.31 -4.80 5.75
C VAL A 664 5.76 -4.62 7.20
N THR A 665 6.38 -3.49 7.55
CA THR A 665 6.75 -3.18 8.95
C THR A 665 5.50 -3.11 9.83
N ALA A 666 4.44 -2.43 9.39
CA ALA A 666 3.19 -2.32 10.12
C ALA A 666 2.46 -3.68 10.24
N ILE A 667 2.40 -4.44 9.15
CA ILE A 667 1.80 -5.78 9.14
C ILE A 667 2.57 -6.75 10.03
N GLN A 668 3.90 -6.78 9.95
CA GLN A 668 4.73 -7.66 10.79
C GLN A 668 4.58 -7.33 12.27
N MET A 669 4.56 -6.05 12.63
CA MET A 669 4.38 -5.63 14.01
C MET A 669 2.99 -6.02 14.53
N GLY A 670 1.94 -5.87 13.73
CA GLY A 670 0.56 -6.18 14.11
C GLY A 670 0.21 -7.67 14.07
N ALA A 671 0.57 -8.36 12.99
CA ALA A 671 0.15 -9.73 12.75
C ALA A 671 1.11 -10.78 13.33
N ASN A 672 2.42 -10.61 13.16
CA ASN A 672 3.37 -11.62 13.62
C ASN A 672 3.51 -11.67 15.16
N ILE A 673 3.08 -10.62 15.86
CA ILE A 673 3.07 -10.60 17.32
C ILE A 673 2.05 -11.62 17.88
N ASP A 674 1.03 -11.98 17.13
CA ASP A 674 0.02 -12.95 17.51
C ASP A 674 0.66 -14.32 17.82
N TYR A 675 1.69 -14.71 17.08
CA TYR A 675 2.46 -15.93 17.37
C TYR A 675 3.11 -15.88 18.75
N ALA A 676 3.66 -14.73 19.10
CA ALA A 676 4.26 -14.51 20.41
C ALA A 676 3.22 -14.45 21.53
N ILE A 677 2.04 -13.87 21.27
CA ILE A 677 0.92 -13.83 22.20
C ILE A 677 0.43 -15.24 22.54
N VAL A 678 0.23 -16.10 21.54
CA VAL A 678 -0.26 -17.47 21.74
C VAL A 678 0.69 -18.26 22.64
N ILE A 679 2.00 -18.23 22.36
CA ILE A 679 2.99 -18.94 23.20
C ILE A 679 3.04 -18.37 24.62
N SER A 680 3.00 -17.07 24.76
CA SER A 680 3.08 -16.38 26.06
C SER A 680 1.84 -16.60 26.91
N SER A 681 0.67 -16.66 26.29
CA SER A 681 -0.61 -16.97 26.97
C SER A 681 -0.60 -18.37 27.54
N TRP A 682 -0.25 -19.38 26.72
CA TRP A 682 -0.11 -20.76 27.19
C TRP A 682 0.96 -20.87 28.27
N TYR A 683 2.10 -20.21 28.13
CA TYR A 683 3.14 -20.21 29.17
C TYR A 683 2.63 -19.64 30.50
N ASN A 684 1.91 -18.52 30.47
CA ASN A 684 1.38 -17.88 31.68
C ASN A 684 0.31 -18.74 32.37
N GLU A 685 -0.51 -19.47 31.60
CA GLU A 685 -1.51 -20.40 32.13
C GLU A 685 -0.83 -21.63 32.76
N LEU A 686 0.05 -22.30 32.03
CA LEU A 686 0.69 -23.53 32.43
C LEU A 686 1.69 -23.36 33.58
N LYS A 687 2.36 -22.21 33.70
CA LYS A 687 3.32 -21.99 34.81
C LYS A 687 2.67 -21.90 36.17
N ALA A 688 1.35 -21.77 36.26
CA ALA A 688 0.60 -21.83 37.49
C ALA A 688 0.47 -23.26 38.03
N GLU A 689 0.52 -24.26 37.15
CA GLU A 689 0.27 -25.66 37.44
C GLU A 689 1.54 -26.54 37.43
N MET A 690 2.58 -26.12 36.67
CA MET A 690 3.77 -26.95 36.48
C MET A 690 5.06 -26.13 36.56
N SER A 691 6.23 -26.79 36.45
CA SER A 691 7.54 -26.12 36.48
C SER A 691 7.68 -25.19 35.26
N ARG A 692 8.42 -24.05 35.42
CA ARG A 692 8.66 -23.09 34.33
C ARG A 692 9.22 -23.76 33.07
N ARG A 693 10.06 -24.75 33.23
CA ARG A 693 10.68 -25.47 32.11
C ARG A 693 9.63 -26.32 31.37
N ASP A 694 8.84 -27.07 32.11
CA ASP A 694 7.82 -27.93 31.54
C ASP A 694 6.69 -27.11 30.94
N ALA A 695 6.34 -25.97 31.59
CA ALA A 695 5.38 -25.01 31.08
C ALA A 695 5.75 -24.46 29.69
N ILE A 696 7.03 -24.07 29.50
CA ILE A 696 7.50 -23.58 28.17
C ILE A 696 7.45 -24.71 27.13
N VAL A 697 7.94 -25.90 27.47
CA VAL A 697 7.93 -27.02 26.52
C VAL A 697 6.50 -27.37 26.10
N GLN A 698 5.58 -27.39 27.06
CA GLN A 698 4.18 -27.66 26.78
C GLN A 698 3.51 -26.51 26.01
N ALA A 699 3.80 -25.26 26.35
CA ALA A 699 3.31 -24.08 25.62
C ALA A 699 3.75 -24.12 24.14
N LEU A 700 5.01 -24.47 23.86
CA LEU A 700 5.51 -24.66 22.50
C LEU A 700 4.72 -25.77 21.77
N ASN A 701 4.47 -26.92 22.41
CA ASN A 701 3.70 -28.02 21.81
C ASN A 701 2.28 -27.62 21.45
N LEU A 702 1.61 -26.85 22.31
CA LEU A 702 0.23 -26.39 22.09
C LEU A 702 0.15 -25.30 21.03
N SER A 703 1.16 -24.44 20.97
CA SER A 703 1.19 -23.31 20.02
C SER A 703 1.72 -23.70 18.65
N PHE A 704 2.55 -24.73 18.53
CA PHE A 704 3.23 -25.10 17.29
C PHE A 704 2.29 -25.33 16.10
N PRO A 705 1.16 -26.07 16.24
CA PRO A 705 0.25 -26.25 15.12
C PRO A 705 -0.30 -24.92 14.58
N THR A 706 -0.70 -24.02 15.47
CA THR A 706 -1.26 -22.71 15.11
C THR A 706 -0.21 -21.85 14.42
N VAL A 707 0.97 -21.69 15.02
CA VAL A 707 2.07 -20.87 14.44
C VAL A 707 2.51 -21.43 13.09
N LEU A 708 2.63 -22.76 12.97
CA LEU A 708 3.00 -23.40 11.71
C LEU A 708 1.96 -23.18 10.61
N THR A 709 0.68 -23.36 10.93
CA THR A 709 -0.42 -23.21 9.95
C THR A 709 -0.50 -21.78 9.45
N SER A 710 -0.62 -20.84 10.35
CA SER A 710 -0.77 -19.42 10.02
C SER A 710 0.47 -18.86 9.35
N GLY A 711 1.65 -19.10 9.93
CA GLY A 711 2.90 -18.62 9.35
C GLY A 711 3.18 -19.21 7.96
N SER A 712 2.84 -20.49 7.72
CA SER A 712 2.98 -21.09 6.40
C SER A 712 2.02 -20.48 5.39
N ILE A 713 0.78 -20.18 5.76
CA ILE A 713 -0.20 -19.56 4.87
C ILE A 713 0.20 -18.13 4.54
N LEU A 714 0.55 -17.33 5.55
CA LEU A 714 0.97 -15.93 5.33
C LEU A 714 2.26 -15.83 4.50
N SER A 715 3.25 -16.69 4.77
CA SER A 715 4.47 -16.76 4.00
C SER A 715 4.22 -17.22 2.56
N SER A 716 3.35 -18.22 2.35
CA SER A 716 3.00 -18.68 1.01
C SER A 716 2.23 -17.62 0.23
N ALA A 717 1.34 -16.88 0.88
CA ALA A 717 0.62 -15.77 0.27
C ALA A 717 1.59 -14.69 -0.22
N GLY A 718 2.54 -14.26 0.63
CA GLY A 718 3.58 -13.32 0.24
C GLY A 718 4.47 -13.85 -0.90
N PHE A 719 4.83 -15.12 -0.88
CA PHE A 719 5.60 -15.74 -1.95
C PHE A 719 4.84 -15.73 -3.30
N LEU A 720 3.54 -16.05 -3.28
CA LEU A 720 2.73 -16.04 -4.50
C LEU A 720 2.59 -14.64 -5.09
N ILE A 721 2.32 -13.66 -4.23
CA ILE A 721 2.28 -12.25 -4.65
C ILE A 721 3.59 -11.90 -5.36
N ALA A 722 4.73 -12.17 -4.74
CA ALA A 722 6.05 -11.82 -5.30
C ALA A 722 6.42 -12.54 -6.61
N GLN A 723 5.81 -13.71 -6.91
CA GLN A 723 6.17 -14.51 -8.08
C GLN A 723 5.20 -14.37 -9.26
N ILE A 724 3.99 -13.90 -9.01
CA ILE A 724 2.94 -13.87 -10.04
C ILE A 724 2.69 -12.44 -10.52
N THR A 725 2.68 -11.46 -9.61
CA THR A 725 2.42 -10.08 -10.00
C THR A 725 3.60 -9.44 -10.72
N THR A 726 3.27 -8.58 -11.69
CA THR A 726 4.20 -7.74 -12.43
C THR A 726 4.40 -6.37 -11.77
N GLU A 727 3.48 -5.96 -10.89
CA GLU A 727 3.51 -4.65 -10.24
C GLU A 727 4.63 -4.53 -9.18
N PRO A 728 5.64 -3.65 -9.39
CA PRO A 728 6.83 -3.58 -8.52
C PRO A 728 6.53 -3.30 -7.05
N ALA A 729 5.57 -2.41 -6.77
CA ALA A 729 5.16 -2.08 -5.41
C ALA A 729 4.63 -3.31 -4.67
N ILE A 730 3.83 -4.12 -5.34
CA ILE A 730 3.17 -5.30 -4.79
C ILE A 730 4.17 -6.47 -4.67
N VAL A 731 5.07 -6.64 -5.63
CA VAL A 731 6.18 -7.63 -5.57
C VAL A 731 7.01 -7.44 -4.31
N GLY A 732 7.43 -6.21 -4.02
CA GLY A 732 8.22 -5.87 -2.85
C GLY A 732 7.50 -6.21 -1.53
N ILE A 733 6.19 -5.92 -1.45
CA ILE A 733 5.34 -6.31 -0.31
C ILE A 733 5.36 -7.84 -0.13
N GLY A 734 5.16 -8.59 -1.22
CA GLY A 734 5.15 -10.05 -1.21
C GLY A 734 6.46 -10.66 -0.73
N GLU A 735 7.60 -10.24 -1.29
CA GLU A 735 8.95 -10.72 -0.90
C GLU A 735 9.24 -10.47 0.58
N CYS A 736 9.03 -9.23 1.02
CA CYS A 736 9.32 -8.83 2.39
C CYS A 736 8.38 -9.50 3.39
N LEU A 737 7.12 -9.70 3.05
CA LEU A 737 6.14 -10.39 3.88
C LEU A 737 6.46 -11.88 4.03
N CYS A 738 6.79 -12.56 2.93
CA CYS A 738 7.20 -13.96 2.92
C CYS A 738 8.41 -14.18 3.84
N ARG A 739 9.50 -13.48 3.57
CA ARG A 739 10.75 -13.59 4.32
C ARG A 739 10.57 -13.18 5.78
N GLY A 740 9.90 -12.07 6.03
CA GLY A 740 9.67 -11.54 7.37
C GLY A 740 8.80 -12.47 8.24
N THR A 741 7.79 -13.11 7.67
CA THR A 741 6.96 -14.10 8.37
C THR A 741 7.76 -15.34 8.75
N LEU A 742 8.59 -15.89 7.84
CA LEU A 742 9.45 -17.03 8.14
C LEU A 742 10.47 -16.70 9.25
N ILE A 743 11.07 -15.52 9.22
CA ILE A 743 12.00 -15.05 10.25
C ILE A 743 11.27 -14.91 11.59
N SER A 744 10.09 -14.28 11.61
CA SER A 744 9.29 -14.11 12.82
C SER A 744 8.89 -15.46 13.41
N MET A 745 8.42 -16.38 12.58
CA MET A 745 8.04 -17.73 13.01
C MET A 745 9.23 -18.47 13.64
N PHE A 746 10.42 -18.37 13.03
CA PHE A 746 11.64 -18.96 13.58
C PHE A 746 12.02 -18.32 14.91
N LEU A 747 12.06 -16.99 15.02
CA LEU A 747 12.43 -16.29 16.24
C LEU A 747 11.44 -16.56 17.38
N VAL A 748 10.14 -16.59 17.07
CA VAL A 748 9.11 -16.86 18.06
C VAL A 748 9.18 -18.32 18.56
N MET A 749 9.53 -19.30 17.72
CA MET A 749 9.65 -20.71 18.10
C MET A 749 11.01 -21.05 18.74
N PHE A 750 12.05 -20.27 18.47
CA PHE A 750 13.41 -20.55 18.93
C PHE A 750 13.92 -19.57 20.00
N ILE A 751 13.77 -18.27 19.81
CA ILE A 751 14.34 -17.22 20.67
C ILE A 751 13.37 -16.83 21.79
N LEU A 752 12.08 -16.63 21.46
CA LEU A 752 11.09 -16.19 22.45
C LEU A 752 11.00 -17.10 23.68
N PRO A 753 10.97 -18.44 23.58
CA PRO A 753 10.94 -19.31 24.76
C PRO A 753 12.13 -19.12 25.70
N GLN A 754 13.30 -18.82 25.14
CA GLN A 754 14.52 -18.56 25.89
C GLN A 754 14.44 -17.23 26.64
N ILE A 755 13.93 -16.19 25.95
CA ILE A 755 13.72 -14.85 26.54
C ILE A 755 12.65 -14.90 27.62
N LEU A 756 11.53 -15.60 27.41
CA LEU A 756 10.48 -15.77 28.42
C LEU A 756 11.02 -16.50 29.67
N PHE A 757 11.84 -17.52 29.48
CA PHE A 757 12.44 -18.26 30.59
C PHE A 757 13.37 -17.38 31.42
N LEU A 758 14.23 -16.60 30.77
CA LEU A 758 15.19 -15.71 31.45
C LEU A 758 14.51 -14.46 32.02
N GLY A 759 13.53 -13.92 31.30
CA GLY A 759 12.80 -12.70 31.66
C GLY A 759 11.61 -12.90 32.61
N ASP A 760 11.26 -14.14 32.99
CA ASP A 760 10.12 -14.43 33.84
C ASP A 760 10.13 -13.65 35.16
N GLY A 761 11.29 -13.45 35.77
CA GLY A 761 11.42 -12.63 36.98
C GLY A 761 11.10 -11.14 36.77
N ILE A 762 11.30 -10.61 35.55
CA ILE A 762 10.93 -9.24 35.20
C ILE A 762 9.42 -9.16 35.01
N VAL A 763 8.86 -10.15 34.31
CA VAL A 763 7.40 -10.24 34.07
C VAL A 763 6.62 -10.30 35.39
N GLU A 764 7.07 -11.13 36.32
CA GLU A 764 6.42 -11.26 37.63
C GLU A 764 6.51 -9.98 38.49
N ARG A 765 7.66 -9.29 38.48
CA ARG A 765 7.87 -8.06 39.23
C ARG A 765 7.09 -6.86 38.68
N THR A 766 6.77 -6.88 37.40
CA THR A 766 6.07 -5.79 36.70
C THR A 766 4.59 -6.08 36.51
N ARG A 767 4.08 -7.17 37.05
CA ARG A 767 2.67 -7.54 37.01
C ARG A 767 1.85 -6.57 37.86
N PHE A 768 0.71 -6.13 37.33
CA PHE A 768 -0.26 -5.28 38.01
C PHE A 768 -1.67 -5.85 37.78
N ASP A 769 -2.54 -5.72 38.76
CA ASP A 769 -3.95 -6.08 38.64
C ASP A 769 -4.76 -4.82 38.32
N LEU A 770 -5.34 -4.75 37.15
CA LEU A 770 -6.40 -3.81 36.84
C LEU A 770 -7.66 -4.27 37.62
N LYS A 771 -7.78 -3.85 38.86
CA LYS A 771 -9.07 -3.96 39.58
C LYS A 771 -10.02 -2.98 38.90
N VAL A 772 -10.83 -3.45 37.99
CA VAL A 772 -12.14 -2.82 37.75
C VAL A 772 -12.79 -2.83 39.11
N PRO A 773 -13.27 -1.71 39.66
CA PRO A 773 -13.97 -1.71 40.92
C PRO A 773 -15.21 -2.59 40.74
N GLU A 774 -15.12 -3.84 41.16
CA GLU A 774 -16.30 -4.66 41.40
C GLU A 774 -17.01 -3.90 42.53
N VAL A 775 -18.17 -3.39 42.21
CA VAL A 775 -19.13 -2.96 43.22
C VAL A 775 -19.22 -4.12 44.18
N ALA A 776 -18.64 -3.95 45.36
CA ALA A 776 -18.58 -4.95 46.42
C ALA A 776 -20.01 -5.44 46.67
N ARG A 777 -20.41 -6.50 46.03
CA ARG A 777 -21.57 -7.32 46.46
C ARG A 777 -21.01 -8.17 47.55
N SER A 778 -21.40 -7.87 48.75
CA SER A 778 -21.21 -8.72 49.89
C SER A 778 -21.79 -10.11 49.55
N ALA A 779 -20.95 -11.02 49.15
CA ALA A 779 -21.29 -12.42 49.04
C ALA A 779 -21.21 -12.99 50.45
N HIS A 780 -22.36 -13.12 51.12
CA HIS A 780 -22.50 -13.94 52.27
C HIS A 780 -22.55 -15.41 51.76
N GLY A 781 -21.38 -16.06 51.75
CA GLY A 781 -21.27 -17.47 51.42
C GLY A 781 -20.06 -18.07 52.12
N THR A 782 -20.25 -19.25 52.70
CA THR A 782 -19.17 -20.06 53.31
C THR A 782 -18.42 -20.78 52.17
N VAL A 783 -17.14 -20.47 51.98
CA VAL A 783 -16.29 -21.15 50.99
C VAL A 783 -15.49 -22.23 51.73
N TYR A 784 -15.70 -23.48 51.36
CA TYR A 784 -14.86 -24.57 51.83
C TYR A 784 -13.67 -24.74 50.92
N VAL A 785 -12.46 -24.48 51.45
CA VAL A 785 -11.21 -24.75 50.72
C VAL A 785 -10.54 -25.97 51.37
N ASN A 786 -10.51 -27.08 50.62
CA ASN A 786 -9.76 -28.28 51.03
C ASN A 786 -8.47 -28.34 50.22
N GLY A 787 -7.40 -27.80 50.79
CA GLY A 787 -6.12 -27.69 50.12
C GLY A 787 -5.19 -26.65 50.70
N ARG A 788 -4.06 -26.39 50.01
CA ARG A 788 -3.06 -25.42 50.42
C ARG A 788 -3.35 -24.06 49.82
N VAL A 789 -3.66 -23.07 50.63
CA VAL A 789 -3.82 -21.68 50.19
C VAL A 789 -2.47 -20.99 50.39
N ARG A 790 -1.98 -20.38 49.32
CA ARG A 790 -0.73 -19.54 49.31
C ARG A 790 -1.01 -18.20 48.68
N GLY A 791 -1.05 -17.14 49.48
CA GLY A 791 -1.30 -15.79 48.99
C GLY A 791 -1.31 -14.78 50.16
N ARG A 792 -1.50 -13.49 49.83
CA ARG A 792 -1.70 -12.41 50.78
C ARG A 792 -3.19 -12.10 50.87
N ILE A 793 -3.77 -12.27 52.00
CA ILE A 793 -5.17 -11.90 52.28
C ILE A 793 -5.16 -10.61 53.06
N SER A 794 -5.91 -9.61 52.60
CA SER A 794 -6.06 -8.29 53.25
C SER A 794 -7.55 -7.99 53.38
N GLY A 795 -8.05 -7.90 54.59
CA GLY A 795 -9.46 -7.66 54.85
C GLY A 795 -9.93 -8.33 56.15
N VAL A 796 -11.21 -8.33 56.41
CA VAL A 796 -11.81 -9.09 57.51
C VAL A 796 -12.08 -10.52 57.02
N VAL A 797 -11.45 -11.50 57.69
CA VAL A 797 -11.63 -12.90 57.39
C VAL A 797 -12.40 -13.53 58.56
N ASP A 798 -13.62 -13.99 58.30
CA ASP A 798 -14.41 -14.80 59.22
C ASP A 798 -14.43 -16.24 58.66
N ALA A 799 -13.56 -17.10 59.19
CA ALA A 799 -13.40 -18.47 58.71
C ALA A 799 -12.96 -19.44 59.81
N GLN A 800 -13.48 -20.69 59.76
CA GLN A 800 -12.94 -21.78 60.55
C GLN A 800 -11.76 -22.39 59.80
N ILE A 801 -10.56 -22.29 60.41
CA ILE A 801 -9.35 -22.90 59.85
C ILE A 801 -8.93 -24.10 60.65
N GLN A 802 -8.94 -25.27 59.99
CA GLN A 802 -8.47 -26.55 60.58
C GLN A 802 -7.17 -26.93 59.89
N GLY A 803 -6.03 -26.61 60.48
CA GLY A 803 -4.72 -26.87 59.87
C GLY A 803 -3.58 -26.00 60.46
N VAL A 804 -2.46 -25.98 59.77
CA VAL A 804 -1.28 -25.25 60.18
C VAL A 804 -1.10 -24.02 59.29
N ILE A 805 -1.01 -22.80 59.85
CA ILE A 805 -0.73 -21.55 59.17
C ILE A 805 0.75 -21.28 59.25
N TYR A 806 1.44 -21.17 58.07
CA TYR A 806 2.80 -20.71 57.95
C TYR A 806 2.84 -19.30 57.36
N GLY A 807 3.17 -18.26 58.13
CA GLY A 807 3.30 -16.88 57.62
C GLY A 807 3.08 -15.87 58.74
N ASP A 808 3.30 -14.59 58.38
CA ASP A 808 3.07 -13.47 59.30
C ASP A 808 1.59 -13.07 59.29
N VAL A 809 0.91 -13.15 60.41
CA VAL A 809 -0.45 -12.70 60.59
C VAL A 809 -0.40 -11.39 61.38
N SER A 810 -0.78 -10.28 60.75
CA SER A 810 -0.90 -8.97 61.38
C SER A 810 -2.36 -8.55 61.42
N GLY A 811 -2.94 -8.49 62.63
CA GLY A 811 -4.31 -8.11 62.87
C GLY A 811 -4.82 -8.59 64.25
N MET A 812 -6.07 -8.30 64.60
CA MET A 812 -6.72 -8.91 65.74
C MET A 812 -7.24 -10.31 65.35
N LEU A 813 -6.77 -11.33 66.05
CA LEU A 813 -7.28 -12.71 66.00
C LEU A 813 -8.15 -12.92 67.22
N GLU A 814 -9.44 -13.10 67.03
CA GLU A 814 -10.33 -13.68 68.06
C GLU A 814 -10.25 -15.22 67.92
N THR A 815 -9.47 -15.86 68.77
CA THR A 815 -9.44 -17.31 68.86
C THR A 815 -10.46 -17.79 69.91
N GLY A 816 -11.57 -18.37 69.49
CA GLY A 816 -12.42 -19.16 70.34
C GLY A 816 -11.69 -20.47 70.71
N ALA A 817 -11.34 -20.63 72.00
CA ALA A 817 -10.75 -21.90 72.46
C ALA A 817 -11.80 -23.00 72.41
N TYR A 818 -11.61 -23.96 71.50
CA TYR A 818 -12.37 -25.19 71.53
C TYR A 818 -11.82 -26.05 72.69
N GLN A 819 -12.56 -26.16 73.82
CA GLN A 819 -12.30 -27.15 74.80
C GLN A 819 -12.71 -28.50 74.18
N LYS A 820 -11.75 -29.38 74.09
CA LYS A 820 -11.96 -30.78 73.78
C LYS A 820 -12.79 -31.41 74.93
N GLU A 821 -14.02 -31.70 74.72
CA GLU A 821 -14.77 -32.61 75.63
C GLU A 821 -14.01 -33.92 75.63
N GLU A 822 -13.47 -34.28 76.82
CA GLU A 822 -12.92 -35.59 77.10
C GLU A 822 -14.10 -36.58 77.09
N GLU A 823 -14.06 -37.59 76.23
CA GLU A 823 -14.93 -38.77 76.31
C GLU A 823 -14.76 -39.39 77.66
N PRO A 824 -15.88 -39.75 78.40
CA PRO A 824 -15.79 -40.52 79.68
C PRO A 824 -15.20 -41.89 79.43
N ALA A 825 -14.16 -42.21 80.23
CA ALA A 825 -13.53 -43.49 80.24
C ALA A 825 -14.55 -44.59 80.56
N HIS A 826 -14.71 -45.59 79.65
CA HIS A 826 -15.42 -46.83 79.93
C HIS A 826 -14.59 -47.64 80.96
N GLU A 827 -15.04 -47.69 82.18
CA GLU A 827 -14.64 -48.70 83.15
C GLU A 827 -15.03 -50.11 82.64
N THR A 828 -14.02 -50.89 82.38
CA THR A 828 -14.19 -52.36 82.19
C THR A 828 -14.29 -52.96 83.58
N GLU A 829 -15.50 -53.38 83.99
CA GLU A 829 -15.65 -54.37 85.06
C GLU A 829 -15.43 -55.78 84.52
N ASP A 830 -14.39 -56.38 85.13
CA ASP A 830 -14.20 -57.85 85.10
C ASP A 830 -15.27 -58.56 85.91
N SER A 831 -15.90 -59.54 85.31
CA SER A 831 -16.18 -60.84 85.83
C SER A 831 -16.72 -61.76 84.75
#